data_bb0df90bb211c604d4080393cab7054e
#
_entry.id   bb0df90bb211c604d4080393cab7054e
#
_cell.length_a   1.000
_cell.length_b   1.000
_cell.length_c   1.000
_cell.angle_alpha   90.00
_cell.angle_beta   90.00
_cell.angle_gamma   90.00
#
_symmetry.space_group_name_H-M   'P 1'
#
loop_
_entity.id
_entity.type
_entity.pdbx_description
1 polymer ?
#
loop_
_entity_poly.entity_id
_entity_poly.type
_entity_poly.pdbx_seq_one_letter_code
_entity_poly.pdbx_strand_id
1 'polypeptide(L)'
;MRKIIFIVIGLLIITLIAILFLKNYIFNYIVETKIKHYNYQHIGQIYIQNYKLNSIDEISFNNLYFISSDDTIAFIDTLNLVLDPLEAVIGNFVVKKIYSQNIFVNFNIYDSTDSFLAFFKLKKMDQKKIDNYIKNNYAERFSIIFKILFDILPEEGHISNIQFDIKPNENKIILIKIPNINIQNYKTNFSLNILDEKNEQTFLFFNNIFPDKRTIYSKIINKSDEKFFFPGFEEAKLKTYFDSAFFSISQTKKGKKVILSGESNLSNFLINHPAISFADVKFEKLFFKYNMIITENAFILDSLSQVYFNKLKFNPYIYFENNNSIRLILKINKFFFNAEDLFSSLPEGLFPNVSGIIANGKLSYKLYFEADFSTIDSLKFESDLKPISFSIQSFGKVNLSKLDSDFVHIVYENEEPVEQIFVSYSNPNYVQLQNISHHLRNAFLCAEDAGFYWHKGFASEDFKNAIIKNLKLKRFALGGSTITMQLVKNLYLNRYKTISRKLEEMLIVWLIENFRLCSKDRIFEIYLNIIELGPGIYGISKASQFYFNKKPSDLSLSEAIFIASLAPKPKHFASSFDSTGTLKQSVQDYLRSIASIMYGRQMISQEEFDAFEPCIDLKGPAKEFLRKNHADAEK
;
A
#
# COMPACT_ATOMS: atom_id res chain seq x y z
N MET A 1 -63.54 -19.13 47.53
CA MET A 1 -62.79 -18.91 46.27
C MET A 1 -63.00 -17.50 45.70
N ARG A 2 -64.20 -17.00 45.41
CA ARG A 2 -64.42 -15.62 44.86
C ARG A 2 -63.76 -14.47 45.69
N LYS A 3 -63.87 -14.47 47.04
CA LYS A 3 -63.28 -13.44 47.87
C LYS A 3 -61.74 -13.42 47.83
N ILE A 4 -61.11 -14.57 47.72
CA ILE A 4 -59.65 -14.68 47.59
C ILE A 4 -59.16 -14.16 46.26
N ILE A 5 -59.91 -14.44 45.17
CA ILE A 5 -59.63 -13.90 43.83
C ILE A 5 -59.70 -12.39 43.82
N PHE A 6 -60.71 -11.77 44.45
CA PHE A 6 -60.80 -10.31 44.55
C PHE A 6 -59.69 -9.68 45.36
N ILE A 7 -59.20 -10.32 46.44
CA ILE A 7 -58.08 -9.86 47.24
C ILE A 7 -56.79 -9.94 46.41
N VAL A 8 -56.60 -11.03 45.68
CA VAL A 8 -55.38 -11.20 44.82
C VAL A 8 -55.39 -10.19 43.68
N ILE A 9 -56.56 -9.95 43.04
CA ILE A 9 -56.71 -8.93 42.01
C ILE A 9 -56.48 -7.53 42.60
N GLY A 10 -57.02 -7.23 43.78
CA GLY A 10 -56.80 -5.97 44.49
C GLY A 10 -55.35 -5.71 44.82
N LEU A 11 -54.62 -6.74 45.33
CA LEU A 11 -53.19 -6.70 45.59
C LEU A 11 -52.38 -6.49 44.31
N LEU A 12 -52.73 -7.17 43.22
CA LEU A 12 -52.11 -6.97 41.90
C LEU A 12 -52.29 -5.56 41.36
N ILE A 13 -53.50 -4.99 41.53
CA ILE A 13 -53.79 -3.61 41.12
C ILE A 13 -52.99 -2.63 41.98
N ILE A 14 -52.93 -2.82 43.29
CA ILE A 14 -52.16 -1.95 44.21
C ILE A 14 -50.66 -2.05 43.88
N THR A 15 -50.12 -3.24 43.59
CA THR A 15 -48.72 -3.39 43.20
C THR A 15 -48.45 -2.74 41.83
N LEU A 16 -49.37 -2.87 40.86
CA LEU A 16 -49.27 -2.22 39.58
C LEU A 16 -49.29 -0.66 39.72
N ILE A 17 -50.18 -0.12 40.54
CA ILE A 17 -50.25 1.31 40.84
C ILE A 17 -48.98 1.77 41.55
N ALA A 18 -48.48 1.04 42.52
CA ALA A 18 -47.22 1.33 43.21
C ALA A 18 -46.01 1.33 42.24
N ILE A 19 -45.95 0.37 41.32
CA ILE A 19 -44.91 0.32 40.26
C ILE A 19 -45.02 1.56 39.34
N LEU A 20 -46.24 1.96 38.94
CA LEU A 20 -46.44 3.13 38.11
C LEU A 20 -46.02 4.45 38.80
N PHE A 21 -46.21 4.57 40.11
CA PHE A 21 -45.79 5.74 40.89
C PHE A 21 -44.27 5.73 41.17
N LEU A 22 -43.67 4.55 41.37
CA LEU A 22 -42.26 4.42 41.71
C LEU A 22 -41.36 4.30 40.46
N LYS A 23 -41.93 4.11 39.27
CA LYS A 23 -41.16 3.85 38.04
C LYS A 23 -40.03 4.84 37.80
N ASN A 24 -40.33 6.14 37.93
CA ASN A 24 -39.32 7.18 37.68
C ASN A 24 -38.25 7.21 38.77
N TYR A 25 -38.59 6.92 40.02
CA TYR A 25 -37.64 6.85 41.12
C TYR A 25 -36.68 5.67 40.92
N ILE A 26 -37.21 4.49 40.59
CA ILE A 26 -36.43 3.28 40.33
C ILE A 26 -35.55 3.49 39.10
N PHE A 27 -36.09 4.05 38.03
CA PHE A 27 -35.35 4.35 36.80
C PHE A 27 -34.18 5.30 37.07
N ASN A 28 -34.43 6.41 37.76
CA ASN A 28 -33.38 7.38 38.10
C ASN A 28 -32.28 6.74 38.94
N TYR A 29 -32.63 5.94 39.93
CA TYR A 29 -31.66 5.20 40.75
C TYR A 29 -30.81 4.25 39.92
N ILE A 30 -31.43 3.52 39.00
CA ILE A 30 -30.70 2.60 38.08
C ILE A 30 -29.74 3.37 37.18
N VAL A 31 -30.20 4.44 36.52
CA VAL A 31 -29.37 5.25 35.62
C VAL A 31 -28.20 5.87 36.37
N GLU A 32 -28.46 6.53 37.53
CA GLU A 32 -27.38 7.11 38.34
C GLU A 32 -26.36 6.07 38.80
N THR A 33 -26.85 4.92 39.27
CA THR A 33 -25.96 3.84 39.72
C THR A 33 -25.10 3.32 38.58
N LYS A 34 -25.67 3.12 37.38
CA LYS A 34 -24.94 2.66 36.22
C LYS A 34 -23.92 3.70 35.72
N ILE A 35 -24.28 4.98 35.68
CA ILE A 35 -23.35 6.05 35.29
C ILE A 35 -22.22 6.17 36.33
N LYS A 36 -22.55 6.20 37.63
CA LYS A 36 -21.53 6.23 38.69
C LYS A 36 -20.59 5.04 38.60
N HIS A 37 -21.12 3.84 38.36
CA HIS A 37 -20.34 2.63 38.20
C HIS A 37 -19.41 2.71 36.97
N TYR A 38 -19.92 3.15 35.81
CA TYR A 38 -19.13 3.38 34.60
C TYR A 38 -18.01 4.40 34.86
N ASN A 39 -18.34 5.58 35.37
CA ASN A 39 -17.40 6.67 35.63
C ASN A 39 -16.35 6.29 36.70
N TYR A 40 -16.68 5.40 37.62
CA TYR A 40 -15.73 4.86 38.57
C TYR A 40 -14.71 3.92 37.90
N GLN A 41 -15.16 3.12 36.96
CA GLN A 41 -14.32 2.09 36.33
C GLN A 41 -13.49 2.62 35.15
N HIS A 42 -14.00 3.59 34.38
CA HIS A 42 -13.40 4.04 33.13
C HIS A 42 -12.75 5.43 33.27
N ILE A 43 -11.77 5.71 32.38
CA ILE A 43 -11.14 7.03 32.29
C ILE A 43 -12.15 8.04 31.75
N GLY A 44 -12.87 7.66 30.67
CA GLY A 44 -13.95 8.45 30.15
C GLY A 44 -15.12 8.55 31.11
N GLN A 45 -15.80 9.68 31.08
CA GLN A 45 -16.93 9.98 31.95
C GLN A 45 -18.17 10.27 31.11
N ILE A 46 -19.31 9.78 31.59
CA ILE A 46 -20.62 10.07 31.04
C ILE A 46 -21.31 11.05 31.96
N TYR A 47 -21.80 12.14 31.44
CA TYR A 47 -22.64 13.11 32.13
C TYR A 47 -23.94 13.29 31.37
N ILE A 48 -25.10 13.26 32.06
CA ILE A 48 -26.42 13.45 31.50
C ILE A 48 -27.11 14.52 32.32
N GLN A 49 -27.52 15.60 31.67
CA GLN A 49 -28.16 16.70 32.36
C GLN A 49 -29.57 16.32 32.80
N ASN A 50 -30.39 15.74 31.92
CA ASN A 50 -31.73 15.32 32.21
C ASN A 50 -32.04 13.97 31.56
N TYR A 51 -32.76 13.13 32.28
CA TYR A 51 -33.27 11.87 31.78
C TYR A 51 -34.64 11.54 32.41
N LYS A 52 -35.50 10.89 31.64
CA LYS A 52 -36.87 10.60 32.05
C LYS A 52 -37.37 9.31 31.44
N LEU A 53 -38.12 8.56 32.20
CA LEU A 53 -38.91 7.43 31.70
C LEU A 53 -40.34 7.94 31.38
N ASN A 54 -40.59 8.16 30.06
CA ASN A 54 -41.86 8.70 29.59
C ASN A 54 -43.00 7.66 29.74
N SER A 55 -42.73 6.42 29.32
CA SER A 55 -43.64 5.29 29.49
C SER A 55 -42.87 4.08 30.05
N ILE A 56 -43.43 2.89 30.06
CA ILE A 56 -42.74 1.66 30.53
C ILE A 56 -41.58 1.31 29.61
N ASP A 57 -41.68 1.64 28.34
CA ASP A 57 -40.79 1.30 27.26
C ASP A 57 -40.06 2.49 26.61
N GLU A 58 -40.39 3.74 26.96
CA GLU A 58 -39.81 4.92 26.35
C GLU A 58 -38.94 5.72 27.32
N ILE A 59 -37.68 5.92 26.97
CA ILE A 59 -36.67 6.64 27.74
C ILE A 59 -36.19 7.86 26.95
N SER A 60 -36.13 9.00 27.59
CA SER A 60 -35.58 10.24 27.04
C SER A 60 -34.36 10.69 27.81
N PHE A 61 -33.33 11.07 27.08
CA PHE A 61 -32.10 11.69 27.59
C PHE A 61 -31.90 13.03 26.88
N ASN A 62 -31.55 14.06 27.64
CA ASN A 62 -31.21 15.37 27.11
C ASN A 62 -29.84 15.80 27.61
N ASN A 63 -29.07 16.38 26.70
CA ASN A 63 -27.71 16.84 26.93
C ASN A 63 -26.78 15.74 27.52
N LEU A 64 -26.49 14.73 26.69
CA LEU A 64 -25.51 13.70 27.01
C LEU A 64 -24.14 14.16 26.61
N TYR A 65 -23.21 14.11 27.53
CA TYR A 65 -21.80 14.43 27.33
C TYR A 65 -20.95 13.19 27.56
N PHE A 66 -20.02 12.94 26.65
CA PHE A 66 -18.96 11.95 26.77
C PHE A 66 -17.65 12.71 26.87
N ILE A 67 -17.02 12.65 28.05
CA ILE A 67 -15.86 13.48 28.41
C ILE A 67 -14.67 12.56 28.64
N SER A 68 -13.52 12.91 28.09
CA SER A 68 -12.24 12.24 28.35
C SER A 68 -11.14 13.29 28.54
N SER A 69 -10.40 13.21 29.63
CA SER A 69 -9.28 14.13 29.91
C SER A 69 -9.63 15.62 29.78
N ASP A 70 -10.79 16.02 30.31
CA ASP A 70 -11.36 17.38 30.28
C ASP A 70 -11.91 17.84 28.92
N ASP A 71 -11.78 17.03 27.85
CA ASP A 71 -12.35 17.32 26.53
C ASP A 71 -13.68 16.61 26.33
N THR A 72 -14.65 17.32 25.75
CA THR A 72 -15.90 16.72 25.28
C THR A 72 -15.65 16.02 23.95
N ILE A 73 -15.58 14.69 23.97
CA ILE A 73 -15.36 13.87 22.77
C ILE A 73 -16.64 13.60 22.00
N ALA A 74 -17.80 13.59 22.68
CA ALA A 74 -19.09 13.53 22.00
C ALA A 74 -20.16 14.23 22.84
N PHE A 75 -21.13 14.79 22.14
CA PHE A 75 -22.32 15.43 22.71
C PHE A 75 -23.56 15.01 21.93
N ILE A 76 -24.63 14.69 22.63
CA ILE A 76 -25.94 14.38 22.06
C ILE A 76 -26.98 15.28 22.77
N ASP A 77 -27.62 16.14 22.00
CA ASP A 77 -28.64 17.05 22.54
C ASP A 77 -29.87 16.28 23.04
N THR A 78 -30.49 15.49 22.14
CA THR A 78 -31.65 14.68 22.51
C THR A 78 -31.48 13.23 22.04
N LEU A 79 -31.85 12.28 22.89
CA LEU A 79 -31.88 10.86 22.59
C LEU A 79 -33.11 10.23 23.21
N ASN A 80 -34.06 9.79 22.38
CA ASN A 80 -35.23 9.04 22.79
C ASN A 80 -35.12 7.59 22.31
N LEU A 81 -35.26 6.67 23.23
CA LEU A 81 -35.19 5.23 22.99
C LEU A 81 -36.53 4.59 23.32
N VAL A 82 -37.05 3.78 22.40
CA VAL A 82 -38.17 2.90 22.66
C VAL A 82 -37.66 1.47 22.75
N LEU A 83 -37.84 0.85 23.90
CA LEU A 83 -37.43 -0.51 24.20
C LEU A 83 -38.48 -1.55 23.79
N ASP A 84 -38.10 -2.80 23.66
CA ASP A 84 -39.03 -3.91 23.63
C ASP A 84 -39.63 -4.09 25.05
N PRO A 85 -40.96 -3.88 25.22
CA PRO A 85 -41.54 -3.94 26.55
C PRO A 85 -41.51 -5.32 27.19
N LEU A 86 -41.55 -6.42 26.40
CA LEU A 86 -41.47 -7.78 26.91
C LEU A 86 -40.04 -8.12 27.38
N GLU A 87 -39.05 -7.72 26.59
CA GLU A 87 -37.63 -7.89 26.95
C GLU A 87 -37.23 -7.01 28.14
N ALA A 88 -37.74 -5.79 28.20
CA ALA A 88 -37.48 -4.86 29.30
C ALA A 88 -37.97 -5.41 30.66
N VAL A 89 -39.12 -6.06 30.68
CA VAL A 89 -39.69 -6.68 31.91
C VAL A 89 -38.78 -7.78 32.47
N ILE A 90 -38.11 -8.54 31.61
CA ILE A 90 -37.18 -9.61 32.03
C ILE A 90 -35.73 -9.11 32.22
N GLY A 91 -35.50 -7.77 32.10
CA GLY A 91 -34.22 -7.13 32.34
C GLY A 91 -33.30 -7.03 31.12
N ASN A 92 -33.80 -7.36 29.92
CA ASN A 92 -33.07 -7.19 28.66
C ASN A 92 -33.45 -5.86 28.02
N PHE A 93 -32.46 -5.00 27.77
CA PHE A 93 -32.69 -3.68 27.15
C PHE A 93 -32.49 -3.77 25.63
N VAL A 94 -33.53 -4.21 24.91
CA VAL A 94 -33.55 -4.25 23.44
C VAL A 94 -34.18 -2.99 22.91
N VAL A 95 -33.43 -2.17 22.15
CA VAL A 95 -33.91 -0.92 21.56
C VAL A 95 -34.66 -1.23 20.25
N LYS A 96 -35.94 -0.92 20.18
CA LYS A 96 -36.77 -1.05 18.96
C LYS A 96 -36.74 0.19 18.10
N LYS A 97 -36.79 1.38 18.74
CA LYS A 97 -36.79 2.65 18.00
C LYS A 97 -35.82 3.64 18.64
N ILE A 98 -35.18 4.44 17.78
CA ILE A 98 -34.27 5.52 18.19
C ILE A 98 -34.68 6.83 17.51
N TYR A 99 -34.74 7.90 18.29
CA TYR A 99 -34.90 9.26 17.79
C TYR A 99 -33.83 10.13 18.46
N SER A 100 -32.98 10.75 17.66
CA SER A 100 -31.90 11.59 18.19
C SER A 100 -31.67 12.81 17.32
N GLN A 101 -31.23 13.89 17.95
CA GLN A 101 -30.94 15.16 17.27
C GLN A 101 -29.66 15.76 17.80
N ASN A 102 -28.94 16.47 16.91
CA ASN A 102 -27.73 17.24 17.21
C ASN A 102 -26.66 16.38 17.91
N ILE A 103 -26.09 15.47 17.14
CA ILE A 103 -24.97 14.64 17.58
C ILE A 103 -23.67 15.27 17.09
N PHE A 104 -22.77 15.62 18.02
CA PHE A 104 -21.43 16.14 17.72
C PHE A 104 -20.37 15.20 18.26
N VAL A 105 -19.38 14.88 17.44
CA VAL A 105 -18.28 13.99 17.84
C VAL A 105 -16.95 14.60 17.39
N ASN A 106 -16.00 14.72 18.31
CA ASN A 106 -14.66 15.24 18.07
C ASN A 106 -13.63 14.13 18.06
N PHE A 107 -12.85 14.03 16.97
CA PHE A 107 -11.74 13.09 16.83
C PHE A 107 -10.42 13.86 16.64
N ASN A 108 -9.52 13.78 17.61
CA ASN A 108 -8.16 14.31 17.52
C ASN A 108 -7.22 13.15 17.15
N ILE A 109 -6.80 13.03 15.88
CA ILE A 109 -5.95 11.92 15.40
C ILE A 109 -4.47 12.17 15.74
N TYR A 110 -4.05 13.43 15.84
CA TYR A 110 -2.64 13.81 16.06
C TYR A 110 -2.18 13.62 17.52
N ASP A 111 -3.09 13.50 18.46
CA ASP A 111 -2.75 13.27 19.86
C ASP A 111 -2.65 11.76 20.15
N SER A 112 -1.47 11.30 20.54
CA SER A 112 -1.20 9.90 20.92
C SER A 112 -2.00 9.43 22.15
N THR A 113 -2.57 10.35 22.91
CA THR A 113 -3.51 10.10 24.01
C THR A 113 -4.95 9.98 23.53
N ASP A 114 -5.19 9.46 22.34
CA ASP A 114 -6.47 9.28 21.68
C ASP A 114 -7.67 9.35 22.66
N SER A 115 -8.30 10.52 22.73
CA SER A 115 -9.34 10.82 23.71
C SER A 115 -10.58 9.91 23.54
N PHE A 116 -10.84 9.45 22.29
CA PHE A 116 -11.95 8.55 22.00
C PHE A 116 -11.68 7.13 22.51
N LEU A 117 -10.50 6.58 22.25
CA LEU A 117 -10.12 5.27 22.82
C LEU A 117 -9.91 5.33 24.33
N ALA A 118 -9.39 6.44 24.85
CA ALA A 118 -9.24 6.64 26.28
C ALA A 118 -10.58 6.60 27.02
N PHE A 119 -11.67 7.03 26.38
CA PHE A 119 -13.03 6.98 26.95
C PHE A 119 -13.39 5.55 27.42
N PHE A 120 -13.02 4.53 26.68
CA PHE A 120 -13.33 3.13 26.99
C PHE A 120 -12.30 2.44 27.90
N LYS A 121 -11.21 3.10 28.28
CA LYS A 121 -10.16 2.53 29.12
C LYS A 121 -10.57 2.42 30.59
N LEU A 122 -10.26 1.30 31.24
CA LEU A 122 -10.51 1.06 32.68
C LEU A 122 -9.44 1.71 33.55
N LYS A 123 -9.82 2.37 34.66
CA LYS A 123 -8.90 3.06 35.60
C LYS A 123 -7.99 2.11 36.40
N LYS A 124 -8.42 0.88 36.65
CA LYS A 124 -7.77 -0.06 37.61
C LYS A 124 -6.87 -1.13 36.99
N MET A 125 -6.73 -1.19 35.65
CA MET A 125 -5.81 -2.15 35.07
C MET A 125 -4.46 -1.49 34.79
N ASP A 126 -3.38 -2.22 35.12
CA ASP A 126 -2.02 -1.82 34.78
C ASP A 126 -1.96 -1.40 33.32
N GLN A 127 -1.73 -0.12 33.04
CA GLN A 127 -1.83 0.47 31.70
C GLN A 127 -1.05 -0.34 30.65
N LYS A 128 0.11 -0.91 31.03
CA LYS A 128 0.89 -1.80 30.15
C LYS A 128 0.18 -3.11 29.79
N LYS A 129 -0.65 -3.67 30.69
CA LYS A 129 -1.39 -4.91 30.41
C LYS A 129 -2.63 -4.69 29.56
N ILE A 130 -3.31 -3.54 29.73
CA ILE A 130 -4.48 -3.19 28.90
C ILE A 130 -4.06 -2.79 27.50
N ASP A 131 -3.05 -1.94 27.38
CA ASP A 131 -2.54 -1.51 26.07
C ASP A 131 -2.05 -2.72 25.25
N ASN A 132 -1.45 -3.71 25.89
CA ASN A 132 -1.08 -4.96 25.21
C ASN A 132 -2.28 -5.86 24.91
N TYR A 133 -3.25 -6.00 25.81
CA TYR A 133 -4.41 -6.89 25.61
C TYR A 133 -5.40 -6.34 24.57
N ILE A 134 -5.74 -5.04 24.65
CA ILE A 134 -6.63 -4.40 23.66
C ILE A 134 -5.87 -4.14 22.35
N LYS A 135 -4.58 -3.80 22.42
CA LYS A 135 -3.77 -3.50 21.26
C LYS A 135 -3.54 -4.73 20.36
N ASN A 136 -3.60 -5.93 20.92
CA ASN A 136 -3.24 -7.17 20.24
C ASN A 136 -4.39 -8.17 20.05
N ASN A 137 -5.65 -7.85 20.43
CA ASN A 137 -6.77 -8.77 20.21
C ASN A 137 -7.71 -8.25 19.12
N TYR A 138 -7.33 -8.49 17.86
CA TYR A 138 -8.11 -8.06 16.70
C TYR A 138 -9.51 -8.70 16.67
N ALA A 139 -9.62 -10.01 16.96
CA ALA A 139 -10.90 -10.72 16.94
C ALA A 139 -11.92 -10.12 17.93
N GLU A 140 -11.46 -9.72 19.11
CA GLU A 140 -12.32 -9.12 20.13
C GLU A 140 -12.79 -7.74 19.71
N ARG A 141 -11.89 -6.89 19.17
CA ARG A 141 -12.25 -5.56 18.63
C ARG A 141 -13.33 -5.67 17.55
N PHE A 142 -13.13 -6.53 16.58
CA PHE A 142 -14.13 -6.75 15.53
C PHE A 142 -15.43 -7.33 16.10
N SER A 143 -15.35 -8.22 17.09
CA SER A 143 -16.54 -8.76 17.76
C SER A 143 -17.36 -7.67 18.44
N ILE A 144 -16.73 -6.69 19.08
CA ILE A 144 -17.41 -5.54 19.73
C ILE A 144 -18.09 -4.65 18.67
N ILE A 145 -17.37 -4.30 17.60
CA ILE A 145 -17.93 -3.48 16.52
C ILE A 145 -19.18 -4.14 15.92
N PHE A 146 -19.09 -5.42 15.59
CA PHE A 146 -20.23 -6.16 15.03
C PHE A 146 -21.35 -6.41 16.04
N LYS A 147 -21.04 -6.48 17.34
CA LYS A 147 -22.07 -6.50 18.38
C LYS A 147 -22.86 -5.21 18.38
N ILE A 148 -22.20 -4.06 18.32
CA ILE A 148 -22.89 -2.75 18.24
C ILE A 148 -23.77 -2.70 16.98
N LEU A 149 -23.25 -3.10 15.83
CA LEU A 149 -23.96 -3.03 14.56
C LEU A 149 -25.18 -3.98 14.47
N PHE A 150 -25.14 -5.14 15.09
CA PHE A 150 -26.21 -6.13 14.94
C PHE A 150 -27.11 -6.29 16.16
N ASP A 151 -26.59 -6.05 17.37
CA ASP A 151 -27.34 -6.30 18.59
C ASP A 151 -27.95 -5.01 19.17
N ILE A 152 -27.42 -3.82 18.78
CA ILE A 152 -27.87 -2.52 19.31
C ILE A 152 -28.65 -1.71 18.26
N LEU A 153 -28.45 -1.97 16.97
CA LEU A 153 -29.13 -1.22 15.92
C LEU A 153 -30.66 -1.41 16.01
N PRO A 154 -31.45 -0.32 16.15
CA PRO A 154 -32.91 -0.39 16.24
C PRO A 154 -33.54 -0.74 14.89
N GLU A 155 -34.74 -1.33 14.95
CA GLU A 155 -35.54 -1.66 13.77
C GLU A 155 -36.04 -0.40 13.04
N GLU A 156 -36.39 0.63 13.80
CA GLU A 156 -36.91 1.90 13.31
C GLU A 156 -36.19 3.08 13.99
N GLY A 157 -36.13 4.21 13.30
CA GLY A 157 -35.61 5.42 13.91
C GLY A 157 -35.36 6.55 12.96
N HIS A 158 -35.09 7.71 13.56
CA HIS A 158 -34.70 8.92 12.87
C HIS A 158 -33.63 9.65 13.68
N ILE A 159 -32.49 9.89 13.05
CA ILE A 159 -31.37 10.63 13.65
C ILE A 159 -31.10 11.82 12.74
N SER A 160 -31.08 13.02 13.30
CA SER A 160 -30.87 14.25 12.54
C SER A 160 -29.67 15.04 13.05
N ASN A 161 -29.02 15.74 12.12
CA ASN A 161 -27.92 16.67 12.39
C ASN A 161 -26.76 15.99 13.14
N ILE A 162 -26.05 15.07 12.46
CA ILE A 162 -24.84 14.44 12.99
C ILE A 162 -23.64 15.15 12.39
N GLN A 163 -22.69 15.55 13.22
CA GLN A 163 -21.44 16.17 12.81
C GLN A 163 -20.26 15.49 13.50
N PHE A 164 -19.26 15.12 12.70
CA PHE A 164 -17.96 14.69 13.17
C PHE A 164 -16.92 15.74 12.79
N ASP A 165 -16.17 16.19 13.78
CA ASP A 165 -15.03 17.09 13.62
C ASP A 165 -13.77 16.25 13.75
N ILE A 166 -13.11 15.99 12.62
CA ILE A 166 -11.88 15.21 12.58
C ILE A 166 -10.70 16.17 12.47
N LYS A 167 -9.78 16.12 13.43
CA LYS A 167 -8.53 16.90 13.44
C LYS A 167 -7.35 15.98 13.18
N PRO A 168 -6.86 15.92 11.92
CA PRO A 168 -5.65 15.14 11.58
C PRO A 168 -4.37 15.73 12.18
N ASN A 169 -4.32 17.05 12.33
CA ASN A 169 -3.27 17.83 12.97
C ASN A 169 -3.88 19.09 13.61
N GLU A 170 -3.06 19.87 14.32
CA GLU A 170 -3.53 21.07 15.04
C GLU A 170 -4.17 22.14 14.13
N ASN A 171 -3.78 22.21 12.86
CA ASN A 171 -4.15 23.28 11.94
C ASN A 171 -5.25 22.88 10.94
N LYS A 172 -5.73 21.64 10.96
CA LYS A 172 -6.69 21.14 9.98
C LYS A 172 -7.91 20.51 10.65
N ILE A 173 -9.10 20.89 10.17
CA ILE A 173 -10.37 20.30 10.58
C ILE A 173 -11.08 19.77 9.32
N ILE A 174 -11.49 18.52 9.36
CA ILE A 174 -12.36 17.89 8.37
C ILE A 174 -13.73 17.70 9.02
N LEU A 175 -14.76 18.27 8.41
CA LEU A 175 -16.12 18.14 8.88
C LEU A 175 -16.83 17.03 8.10
N ILE A 176 -17.37 16.04 8.81
CA ILE A 176 -18.29 15.07 8.22
C ILE A 176 -19.68 15.36 8.75
N LYS A 177 -20.62 15.65 7.86
CA LYS A 177 -22.01 15.95 8.20
C LYS A 177 -22.95 14.90 7.62
N ILE A 178 -23.86 14.42 8.45
CA ILE A 178 -24.97 13.57 8.05
C ILE A 178 -26.26 14.27 8.48
N PRO A 179 -26.98 14.91 7.54
CA PRO A 179 -28.19 15.67 7.88
C PRO A 179 -29.26 14.81 8.53
N ASN A 180 -29.53 13.64 7.96
CA ASN A 180 -30.55 12.74 8.45
C ASN A 180 -30.19 11.29 8.16
N ILE A 181 -30.47 10.40 9.14
CA ILE A 181 -30.50 8.95 8.96
C ILE A 181 -31.91 8.48 9.25
N ASN A 182 -32.57 7.89 8.25
CA ASN A 182 -33.85 7.22 8.43
C ASN A 182 -33.61 5.71 8.51
N ILE A 183 -34.17 5.08 9.53
CA ILE A 183 -34.12 3.64 9.76
C ILE A 183 -35.56 3.10 9.69
N GLN A 184 -35.80 2.16 8.79
CA GLN A 184 -37.09 1.50 8.64
C GLN A 184 -36.88 0.01 8.30
N ASN A 185 -37.34 -0.88 9.17
CA ASN A 185 -37.12 -2.33 9.05
C ASN A 185 -35.65 -2.66 8.79
N TYR A 186 -34.73 -2.10 9.59
CA TYR A 186 -33.27 -2.24 9.48
C TYR A 186 -32.69 -1.79 8.14
N LYS A 187 -33.44 -1.03 7.33
CA LYS A 187 -32.93 -0.34 6.14
C LYS A 187 -32.60 1.08 6.49
N THR A 188 -31.43 1.53 6.08
CA THR A 188 -31.00 2.92 6.30
C THR A 188 -30.68 3.59 4.98
N ASN A 189 -31.07 4.84 4.84
CA ASN A 189 -30.64 5.72 3.76
C ASN A 189 -30.23 7.07 4.34
N PHE A 190 -29.11 7.59 3.88
CA PHE A 190 -28.63 8.90 4.29
C PHE A 190 -27.63 9.47 3.30
N SER A 191 -27.46 10.79 3.33
CA SER A 191 -26.33 11.48 2.68
C SER A 191 -25.26 11.77 3.71
N LEU A 192 -24.00 11.64 3.29
CA LEU A 192 -22.82 11.99 4.06
C LEU A 192 -22.04 13.02 3.27
N ASN A 193 -21.81 14.18 3.88
CA ASN A 193 -21.04 15.27 3.28
C ASN A 193 -19.71 15.39 4.02
N ILE A 194 -18.62 15.34 3.29
CA ILE A 194 -17.26 15.59 3.77
C ILE A 194 -16.88 16.99 3.30
N LEU A 195 -16.60 17.87 4.23
CA LEU A 195 -16.15 19.23 3.96
C LEU A 195 -14.70 19.37 4.45
N ASP A 196 -13.82 19.67 3.52
CA ASP A 196 -12.45 20.09 3.75
C ASP A 196 -12.34 21.57 3.33
N GLU A 197 -11.31 22.29 3.74
CA GLU A 197 -11.12 23.73 3.46
C GLU A 197 -11.36 24.13 2.00
N LYS A 198 -11.23 23.22 1.05
CA LYS A 198 -11.28 23.47 -0.39
C LYS A 198 -12.35 22.68 -1.16
N ASN A 199 -12.88 21.60 -0.59
CA ASN A 199 -13.70 20.64 -1.32
C ASN A 199 -14.88 20.17 -0.48
N GLU A 200 -16.03 20.00 -1.14
CA GLU A 200 -17.20 19.33 -0.59
C GLU A 200 -17.45 18.04 -1.38
N GLN A 201 -17.53 16.91 -0.66
CA GLN A 201 -17.79 15.59 -1.22
C GLN A 201 -19.09 15.04 -0.63
N THR A 202 -20.00 14.62 -1.50
CA THR A 202 -21.29 14.06 -1.09
C THR A 202 -21.43 12.61 -1.51
N PHE A 203 -21.75 11.76 -0.54
CA PHE A 203 -22.01 10.34 -0.75
C PHE A 203 -23.43 10.00 -0.29
N LEU A 204 -24.13 9.19 -1.08
CA LEU A 204 -25.40 8.60 -0.68
C LEU A 204 -25.18 7.15 -0.26
N PHE A 205 -25.68 6.81 0.92
CA PHE A 205 -25.62 5.48 1.51
C PHE A 205 -27.00 4.84 1.52
N PHE A 206 -27.07 3.60 1.06
CA PHE A 206 -28.24 2.72 1.11
C PHE A 206 -27.83 1.41 1.73
N ASN A 207 -28.32 1.11 2.93
CA ASN A 207 -27.94 -0.08 3.66
C ASN A 207 -29.15 -0.97 3.95
N ASN A 208 -28.96 -2.27 3.84
CA ASN A 208 -29.87 -3.30 4.33
C ASN A 208 -29.12 -4.14 5.36
N ILE A 209 -29.62 -4.16 6.59
CA ILE A 209 -28.98 -4.87 7.69
C ILE A 209 -29.89 -6.03 8.09
N PHE A 210 -29.30 -7.18 8.28
CA PHE A 210 -29.97 -8.42 8.70
C PHE A 210 -29.35 -8.89 10.01
N PRO A 211 -29.83 -8.42 11.16
CA PRO A 211 -29.23 -8.73 12.47
C PRO A 211 -29.14 -10.23 12.73
N ASP A 212 -30.21 -10.99 12.49
CA ASP A 212 -30.24 -12.45 12.70
C ASP A 212 -29.20 -13.22 11.90
N LYS A 213 -28.92 -12.73 10.67
CA LYS A 213 -27.91 -13.31 9.76
C LYS A 213 -26.54 -12.67 9.95
N ARG A 214 -26.43 -11.66 10.81
CA ARG A 214 -25.23 -10.83 11.01
C ARG A 214 -24.63 -10.36 9.68
N THR A 215 -25.48 -9.83 8.80
CA THR A 215 -25.13 -9.48 7.42
C THR A 215 -25.56 -8.05 7.11
N ILE A 216 -24.67 -7.29 6.48
CA ILE A 216 -24.92 -5.95 5.98
C ILE A 216 -24.69 -5.94 4.47
N TYR A 217 -25.60 -5.33 3.73
CA TYR A 217 -25.43 -4.93 2.33
C TYR A 217 -25.44 -3.41 2.27
N SER A 218 -24.43 -2.84 1.66
CA SER A 218 -24.29 -1.38 1.52
C SER A 218 -24.04 -1.01 0.06
N LYS A 219 -24.76 -0.01 -0.41
CA LYS A 219 -24.49 0.68 -1.68
C LYS A 219 -24.15 2.13 -1.38
N ILE A 220 -23.03 2.59 -1.88
CA ILE A 220 -22.56 3.97 -1.79
C ILE A 220 -22.57 4.55 -3.20
N ILE A 221 -23.13 5.73 -3.38
CA ILE A 221 -23.08 6.48 -4.63
C ILE A 221 -22.33 7.78 -4.36
N ASN A 222 -21.26 8.01 -5.07
CA ASN A 222 -20.56 9.29 -5.08
C ASN A 222 -21.37 10.28 -5.93
N LYS A 223 -21.63 11.48 -5.40
CA LYS A 223 -22.33 12.57 -6.09
C LYS A 223 -21.42 13.69 -6.54
N SER A 224 -20.12 13.58 -6.22
CA SER A 224 -19.11 14.56 -6.58
C SER A 224 -18.22 14.00 -7.68
N ASP A 225 -17.83 14.84 -8.63
CA ASP A 225 -17.01 14.43 -9.78
C ASP A 225 -15.51 14.53 -9.49
N GLU A 226 -15.14 15.01 -8.30
CA GLU A 226 -13.75 15.24 -7.92
C GLU A 226 -13.15 14.06 -7.14
N LYS A 227 -11.81 13.92 -7.27
CA LYS A 227 -11.04 13.00 -6.44
C LYS A 227 -10.99 13.48 -5.00
N PHE A 228 -11.08 12.57 -4.07
CA PHE A 228 -11.07 12.89 -2.65
C PHE A 228 -9.97 12.14 -1.89
N PHE A 229 -9.56 12.69 -0.76
CA PHE A 229 -8.78 11.99 0.25
C PHE A 229 -9.72 11.33 1.26
N PHE A 230 -9.38 10.13 1.70
CA PHE A 230 -10.06 9.60 2.89
C PHE A 230 -9.69 10.46 4.10
N PRO A 231 -10.69 10.90 4.89
CA PRO A 231 -10.46 11.74 6.07
C PRO A 231 -9.40 11.12 7.01
N GLY A 232 -8.40 11.91 7.38
CA GLY A 232 -7.29 11.46 8.22
C GLY A 232 -6.15 10.73 7.51
N PHE A 233 -6.24 10.53 6.18
CA PHE A 233 -5.19 9.88 5.37
C PHE A 233 -4.57 10.81 4.33
N GLU A 234 -4.71 12.13 4.47
CA GLU A 234 -4.18 13.13 3.54
C GLU A 234 -2.66 13.10 3.46
N GLU A 235 -1.98 12.84 4.58
CA GLU A 235 -0.52 12.69 4.62
C GLU A 235 -0.03 11.51 3.78
N ALA A 236 -0.87 10.49 3.62
CA ALA A 236 -0.60 9.38 2.71
C ALA A 236 -0.63 9.82 1.23
N LYS A 237 -1.08 11.04 0.89
CA LYS A 237 -1.20 11.57 -0.48
C LYS A 237 -2.01 10.69 -1.43
N LEU A 238 -2.87 9.82 -0.89
CA LEU A 238 -3.72 8.91 -1.65
C LEU A 238 -5.04 9.60 -2.00
N LYS A 239 -5.19 10.01 -3.25
CA LYS A 239 -6.48 10.45 -3.80
C LYS A 239 -7.18 9.29 -4.47
N THR A 240 -8.49 9.23 -4.32
CA THR A 240 -9.32 8.20 -4.92
C THR A 240 -10.59 8.80 -5.52
N TYR A 241 -11.24 8.03 -6.39
CA TYR A 241 -12.55 8.33 -6.95
C TYR A 241 -13.27 7.03 -7.27
N PHE A 242 -14.57 7.01 -7.19
CA PHE A 242 -15.45 5.97 -7.71
C PHE A 242 -16.85 6.54 -7.96
N ASP A 243 -17.59 6.01 -8.92
CA ASP A 243 -18.99 6.39 -9.13
C ASP A 243 -19.88 5.75 -8.08
N SER A 244 -19.70 4.45 -7.87
CA SER A 244 -20.44 3.69 -6.88
C SER A 244 -19.63 2.55 -6.30
N ALA A 245 -19.90 2.25 -5.05
CA ALA A 245 -19.38 1.08 -4.35
C ALA A 245 -20.53 0.24 -3.81
N PHE A 246 -20.45 -1.04 -4.02
CA PHE A 246 -21.32 -2.02 -3.35
C PHE A 246 -20.45 -2.91 -2.49
N PHE A 247 -20.86 -3.19 -1.27
CA PHE A 247 -20.22 -4.21 -0.44
C PHE A 247 -21.24 -4.95 0.43
N SER A 248 -20.94 -6.19 0.71
CA SER A 248 -21.64 -6.98 1.71
C SER A 248 -20.64 -7.49 2.74
N ILE A 249 -21.05 -7.59 3.98
CA ILE A 249 -20.25 -8.14 5.09
C ILE A 249 -21.15 -9.09 5.88
N SER A 250 -20.74 -10.35 5.98
CA SER A 250 -21.34 -11.33 6.87
C SER A 250 -20.34 -11.76 7.92
N GLN A 251 -20.75 -11.72 9.19
CA GLN A 251 -19.92 -12.11 10.31
C GLN A 251 -20.32 -13.49 10.84
N THR A 252 -19.34 -14.35 11.05
CA THR A 252 -19.51 -15.62 11.76
C THR A 252 -18.45 -15.72 12.85
N LYS A 253 -18.83 -16.17 14.05
CA LYS A 253 -17.89 -16.41 15.15
C LYS A 253 -17.68 -17.92 15.29
N LYS A 254 -16.41 -18.38 15.27
CA LYS A 254 -16.03 -19.78 15.52
C LYS A 254 -14.97 -19.82 16.64
N GLY A 255 -15.42 -20.12 17.87
CA GLY A 255 -14.56 -20.06 19.04
C GLY A 255 -14.01 -18.64 19.26
N LYS A 256 -12.68 -18.50 19.32
CA LYS A 256 -12.00 -17.20 19.46
C LYS A 256 -11.76 -16.46 18.11
N LYS A 257 -12.20 -17.03 16.98
CA LYS A 257 -11.98 -16.43 15.65
C LYS A 257 -13.25 -15.75 15.17
N VAL A 258 -13.08 -14.61 14.50
CA VAL A 258 -14.11 -13.91 13.74
C VAL A 258 -13.86 -14.16 12.26
N ILE A 259 -14.87 -14.62 11.55
CA ILE A 259 -14.83 -14.83 10.10
C ILE A 259 -15.71 -13.78 9.45
N LEU A 260 -15.13 -12.98 8.56
CA LEU A 260 -15.83 -12.02 7.73
C LEU A 260 -15.84 -12.53 6.29
N SER A 261 -17.01 -12.64 5.72
CA SER A 261 -17.16 -13.00 4.31
C SER A 261 -18.08 -12.01 3.61
N GLY A 262 -17.86 -11.81 2.32
CA GLY A 262 -18.68 -10.88 1.56
C GLY A 262 -18.11 -10.58 0.19
N GLU A 263 -18.71 -9.56 -0.43
CA GLU A 263 -18.37 -9.11 -1.76
C GLU A 263 -18.22 -7.59 -1.77
N SER A 264 -17.33 -7.08 -2.61
CA SER A 264 -17.20 -5.65 -2.89
C SER A 264 -17.08 -5.44 -4.39
N ASN A 265 -17.80 -4.46 -4.92
CA ASN A 265 -17.74 -4.05 -6.31
C ASN A 265 -17.59 -2.53 -6.39
N LEU A 266 -16.59 -2.07 -7.13
CA LEU A 266 -16.32 -0.65 -7.36
C LEU A 266 -16.47 -0.35 -8.85
N SER A 267 -17.25 0.68 -9.18
CA SER A 267 -17.42 1.16 -10.55
C SER A 267 -16.57 2.41 -10.78
N ASN A 268 -15.85 2.46 -11.90
CA ASN A 268 -14.97 3.56 -12.29
C ASN A 268 -14.00 3.97 -11.18
N PHE A 269 -13.39 2.95 -10.57
CA PHE A 269 -12.45 3.19 -9.48
C PHE A 269 -11.14 3.79 -10.00
N LEU A 270 -10.69 4.85 -9.33
CA LEU A 270 -9.47 5.56 -9.65
C LEU A 270 -8.61 5.71 -8.41
N ILE A 271 -7.32 5.49 -8.58
CA ILE A 271 -6.28 5.76 -7.58
C ILE A 271 -5.27 6.74 -8.15
N ASN A 272 -4.91 7.75 -7.37
CA ASN A 272 -3.80 8.65 -7.65
C ASN A 272 -2.93 8.76 -6.39
N HIS A 273 -1.68 8.33 -6.52
CA HIS A 273 -0.69 8.39 -5.44
C HIS A 273 0.72 8.47 -6.03
N PRO A 274 1.55 9.48 -5.64
CA PRO A 274 2.87 9.72 -6.25
C PRO A 274 3.84 8.54 -6.20
N ALA A 275 3.77 7.71 -5.16
CA ALA A 275 4.61 6.50 -5.06
C ALA A 275 4.10 5.35 -5.95
N ILE A 276 2.81 5.34 -6.34
CA ILE A 276 2.23 4.32 -7.20
C ILE A 276 2.43 4.73 -8.66
N SER A 277 1.88 5.88 -9.06
CA SER A 277 2.00 6.44 -10.40
C SER A 277 1.78 7.95 -10.37
N PHE A 278 2.40 8.69 -11.30
CA PHE A 278 2.10 10.11 -11.51
C PHE A 278 0.79 10.32 -12.26
N ALA A 279 0.38 9.34 -13.08
CA ALA A 279 -0.90 9.34 -13.76
C ALA A 279 -1.99 8.70 -12.89
N ASP A 280 -3.24 9.02 -13.19
CA ASP A 280 -4.39 8.35 -12.62
C ASP A 280 -4.43 6.89 -13.07
N VAL A 281 -4.52 5.99 -12.10
CA VAL A 281 -4.69 4.55 -12.35
C VAL A 281 -6.16 4.23 -12.29
N LYS A 282 -6.78 3.97 -13.45
CA LYS A 282 -8.21 3.70 -13.59
C LYS A 282 -8.49 2.21 -13.72
N PHE A 283 -9.52 1.77 -13.01
CA PHE A 283 -10.02 0.40 -13.04
C PHE A 283 -11.49 0.41 -13.48
N GLU A 284 -11.78 -0.17 -14.64
CA GLU A 284 -13.16 -0.23 -15.14
C GLU A 284 -14.04 -1.08 -14.23
N LYS A 285 -13.53 -2.24 -13.82
CA LYS A 285 -14.20 -3.18 -12.93
C LYS A 285 -13.24 -3.71 -11.89
N LEU A 286 -13.59 -3.50 -10.63
CA LEU A 286 -12.90 -4.09 -9.50
C LEU A 286 -13.94 -4.80 -8.62
N PHE A 287 -13.89 -6.13 -8.63
CA PHE A 287 -14.74 -6.96 -7.80
C PHE A 287 -13.88 -7.82 -6.88
N PHE A 288 -14.26 -7.89 -5.62
CA PHE A 288 -13.56 -8.63 -4.60
C PHE A 288 -14.56 -9.45 -3.79
N LYS A 289 -14.45 -10.77 -3.87
CA LYS A 289 -15.13 -11.69 -2.97
C LYS A 289 -14.13 -12.16 -1.93
N TYR A 290 -14.44 -11.95 -0.67
CA TYR A 290 -13.47 -12.18 0.39
C TYR A 290 -13.99 -13.16 1.44
N ASN A 291 -13.07 -13.92 1.99
CA ASN A 291 -13.20 -14.71 3.20
C ASN A 291 -11.99 -14.42 4.09
N MET A 292 -12.23 -13.62 5.14
CA MET A 292 -11.19 -13.14 6.04
C MET A 292 -11.38 -13.77 7.42
N ILE A 293 -10.34 -14.38 7.94
CA ILE A 293 -10.30 -14.95 9.28
C ILE A 293 -9.48 -14.02 10.16
N ILE A 294 -10.09 -13.54 11.23
CA ILE A 294 -9.46 -12.65 12.21
C ILE A 294 -9.27 -13.44 13.50
N THR A 295 -8.05 -13.49 13.97
CA THR A 295 -7.67 -14.12 15.24
C THR A 295 -7.27 -13.05 16.26
N GLU A 296 -6.74 -13.45 17.39
CA GLU A 296 -6.23 -12.52 18.40
C GLU A 296 -5.16 -11.58 17.84
N ASN A 297 -4.22 -12.11 17.06
CA ASN A 297 -3.03 -11.41 16.60
C ASN A 297 -2.82 -11.46 15.07
N ALA A 298 -3.76 -12.05 14.30
CA ALA A 298 -3.59 -12.22 12.89
C ALA A 298 -4.83 -11.91 12.06
N PHE A 299 -4.59 -11.45 10.83
CA PHE A 299 -5.54 -11.34 9.72
C PHE A 299 -5.16 -12.33 8.63
N ILE A 300 -6.10 -13.14 8.19
CA ILE A 300 -5.89 -14.14 7.15
C ILE A 300 -6.93 -13.94 6.06
N LEU A 301 -6.50 -13.49 4.89
CA LEU A 301 -7.32 -13.57 3.69
C LEU A 301 -7.16 -14.97 3.11
N ASP A 302 -8.23 -15.76 3.17
CA ASP A 302 -8.22 -17.15 2.74
C ASP A 302 -8.15 -17.24 1.20
N SER A 303 -7.53 -18.30 0.69
CA SER A 303 -7.43 -18.63 -0.74
C SER A 303 -8.79 -18.88 -1.44
N LEU A 304 -9.88 -19.00 -0.68
CA LEU A 304 -11.25 -18.97 -1.22
C LEU A 304 -11.65 -17.57 -1.71
N SER A 305 -10.94 -16.54 -1.28
CA SER A 305 -11.13 -15.17 -1.74
C SER A 305 -10.79 -15.04 -3.22
N GLN A 306 -11.50 -14.17 -3.93
CA GLN A 306 -11.37 -13.97 -5.36
C GLN A 306 -11.28 -12.47 -5.67
N VAL A 307 -10.29 -12.08 -6.44
CA VAL A 307 -10.16 -10.74 -7.01
C VAL A 307 -10.42 -10.82 -8.50
N TYR A 308 -11.30 -9.96 -8.98
CA TYR A 308 -11.52 -9.70 -10.39
C TYR A 308 -11.04 -8.27 -10.68
N PHE A 309 -10.13 -8.18 -11.57
CA PHE A 309 -9.49 -6.96 -11.97
C PHE A 309 -9.60 -6.85 -13.50
N ASN A 310 -10.53 -6.04 -13.97
CA ASN A 310 -10.96 -6.02 -15.36
C ASN A 310 -11.34 -7.44 -15.85
N LYS A 311 -10.55 -8.06 -16.72
CA LYS A 311 -10.74 -9.45 -17.20
C LYS A 311 -9.97 -10.50 -16.40
N LEU A 312 -9.01 -10.07 -15.55
CA LEU A 312 -8.22 -10.98 -14.74
C LEU A 312 -8.97 -11.43 -13.49
N LYS A 313 -8.90 -12.74 -13.23
CA LYS A 313 -9.39 -13.35 -11.99
C LYS A 313 -8.26 -14.11 -11.31
N PHE A 314 -8.05 -13.90 -10.00
CA PHE A 314 -7.08 -14.66 -9.20
C PHE A 314 -7.53 -14.81 -7.75
N ASN A 315 -6.90 -15.76 -7.05
CA ASN A 315 -7.19 -16.09 -5.65
C ASN A 315 -5.97 -15.72 -4.80
N PRO A 316 -5.96 -14.55 -4.13
CA PRO A 316 -4.88 -14.20 -3.23
C PRO A 316 -5.03 -14.94 -1.89
N TYR A 317 -3.90 -15.29 -1.29
CA TYR A 317 -3.80 -15.64 0.12
C TYR A 317 -2.88 -14.64 0.81
N ILE A 318 -3.37 -14.03 1.91
CA ILE A 318 -2.59 -13.09 2.71
C ILE A 318 -2.67 -13.55 4.15
N TYR A 319 -1.52 -13.67 4.79
CA TYR A 319 -1.41 -13.88 6.23
C TYR A 319 -0.59 -12.74 6.81
N PHE A 320 -1.17 -12.00 7.73
CA PHE A 320 -0.52 -10.96 8.49
C PHE A 320 -0.67 -11.28 9.96
N GLU A 321 0.43 -11.40 10.68
CA GLU A 321 0.47 -11.60 12.11
C GLU A 321 1.31 -10.51 12.77
N ASN A 322 0.84 -10.00 13.90
CA ASN A 322 1.56 -9.07 14.75
C ASN A 322 1.55 -9.62 16.19
N ASN A 323 2.53 -10.45 16.50
CA ASN A 323 2.73 -11.07 17.82
C ASN A 323 4.22 -11.01 18.16
N ASN A 324 4.63 -10.05 18.99
CA ASN A 324 6.02 -9.70 19.28
C ASN A 324 6.88 -9.32 18.05
N SER A 325 6.60 -9.88 16.89
CA SER A 325 7.16 -9.50 15.61
C SER A 325 6.08 -9.53 14.51
N ILE A 326 6.33 -8.84 13.41
CA ILE A 326 5.45 -8.88 12.24
C ILE A 326 5.85 -10.06 11.37
N ARG A 327 4.88 -10.89 10.98
CA ARG A 327 5.03 -11.92 9.95
C ARG A 327 4.03 -11.69 8.84
N LEU A 328 4.52 -11.66 7.59
CA LEU A 328 3.72 -11.46 6.40
C LEU A 328 3.93 -12.61 5.41
N ILE A 329 2.85 -13.20 4.93
CA ILE A 329 2.88 -14.19 3.85
C ILE A 329 1.90 -13.74 2.76
N LEU A 330 2.37 -13.68 1.51
CA LEU A 330 1.57 -13.41 0.34
C LEU A 330 1.70 -14.58 -0.64
N LYS A 331 0.56 -15.08 -1.14
CA LYS A 331 0.56 -16.15 -2.16
C LYS A 331 -0.46 -15.84 -3.25
N ILE A 332 -0.05 -16.01 -4.48
CA ILE A 332 -0.93 -16.06 -5.65
C ILE A 332 -0.51 -17.28 -6.45
N ASN A 333 -1.49 -18.10 -6.83
CA ASN A 333 -1.26 -19.26 -7.67
C ASN A 333 -2.35 -19.30 -8.73
N LYS A 334 -2.03 -18.84 -9.93
CA LYS A 334 -2.96 -18.78 -11.04
C LYS A 334 -2.46 -19.61 -12.21
N PHE A 335 -3.17 -20.70 -12.43
CA PHE A 335 -2.86 -21.62 -13.53
C PHE A 335 -3.72 -21.27 -14.76
N PHE A 336 -3.10 -21.31 -15.94
CA PHE A 336 -3.75 -21.32 -17.26
C PHE A 336 -4.79 -20.21 -17.48
N PHE A 337 -4.34 -18.97 -17.58
CA PHE A 337 -5.19 -17.86 -18.00
C PHE A 337 -4.74 -17.34 -19.38
N ASN A 338 -5.64 -16.68 -20.12
CA ASN A 338 -5.30 -16.16 -21.42
C ASN A 338 -4.36 -14.97 -21.32
N ALA A 339 -3.38 -14.92 -22.19
CA ALA A 339 -2.45 -13.79 -22.27
C ALA A 339 -3.19 -12.47 -22.60
N GLU A 340 -4.19 -12.54 -23.48
CA GLU A 340 -5.05 -11.40 -23.79
C GLU A 340 -5.72 -10.81 -22.57
N ASP A 341 -6.18 -11.66 -21.61
CA ASP A 341 -6.82 -11.19 -20.38
C ASP A 341 -5.84 -10.37 -19.53
N LEU A 342 -4.54 -10.73 -19.53
CA LEU A 342 -3.53 -9.93 -18.85
C LEU A 342 -3.37 -8.56 -19.49
N PHE A 343 -3.00 -8.53 -20.78
CA PHE A 343 -2.64 -7.26 -21.44
C PHE A 343 -3.82 -6.31 -21.59
N SER A 344 -5.03 -6.84 -21.84
CA SER A 344 -6.24 -6.01 -21.87
C SER A 344 -6.72 -5.55 -20.48
N SER A 345 -6.20 -6.12 -19.41
CA SER A 345 -6.52 -5.70 -18.04
C SER A 345 -5.54 -4.68 -17.46
N LEU A 346 -4.39 -4.46 -18.12
CA LEU A 346 -3.39 -3.52 -17.61
C LEU A 346 -3.90 -2.07 -17.70
N PRO A 347 -4.01 -1.33 -16.57
CA PRO A 347 -4.42 0.07 -16.60
C PRO A 347 -3.37 0.92 -17.30
N GLU A 348 -3.79 1.79 -18.20
CA GLU A 348 -2.90 2.66 -18.96
C GLU A 348 -2.02 3.52 -18.04
N GLY A 349 -2.58 4.11 -17.00
CA GLY A 349 -1.86 4.93 -16.03
C GLY A 349 -0.83 4.17 -15.19
N LEU A 350 -0.88 2.83 -15.19
CA LEU A 350 0.07 1.97 -14.49
C LEU A 350 1.11 1.37 -15.45
N PHE A 351 0.72 1.10 -16.70
CA PHE A 351 1.52 0.42 -17.72
C PHE A 351 1.45 1.14 -19.08
N PRO A 352 1.89 2.41 -19.17
CA PRO A 352 1.66 3.24 -20.36
C PRO A 352 2.34 2.71 -21.62
N ASN A 353 3.53 2.07 -21.50
CA ASN A 353 4.31 1.63 -22.65
C ASN A 353 3.85 0.28 -23.22
N VAL A 354 3.31 -0.61 -22.40
CA VAL A 354 2.81 -1.94 -22.82
C VAL A 354 1.31 -1.96 -23.06
N SER A 355 0.63 -0.82 -22.87
CA SER A 355 -0.79 -0.67 -23.20
C SER A 355 -1.04 -0.96 -24.69
N GLY A 356 -2.07 -1.75 -24.99
CA GLY A 356 -2.46 -2.11 -26.36
C GLY A 356 -1.69 -3.29 -26.96
N ILE A 357 -0.86 -4.01 -26.20
CA ILE A 357 -0.29 -5.29 -26.66
C ILE A 357 -1.41 -6.30 -26.89
N ILE A 358 -1.40 -6.91 -28.08
CA ILE A 358 -2.26 -8.04 -28.44
C ILE A 358 -1.41 -9.30 -28.41
N ALA A 359 -1.81 -10.24 -27.55
CA ALA A 359 -1.08 -11.48 -27.36
C ALA A 359 -2.00 -12.70 -27.34
N ASN A 360 -1.52 -13.81 -27.89
CA ASN A 360 -2.20 -15.10 -27.87
C ASN A 360 -1.50 -16.05 -26.91
N GLY A 361 -2.20 -17.19 -26.64
CA GLY A 361 -1.69 -18.24 -25.77
C GLY A 361 -2.11 -18.08 -24.32
N LYS A 362 -1.51 -18.88 -23.47
CA LYS A 362 -1.82 -18.92 -22.03
C LYS A 362 -0.62 -18.56 -21.20
N LEU A 363 -0.90 -18.12 -19.99
CA LEU A 363 0.09 -17.81 -18.96
C LEU A 363 -0.24 -18.57 -17.69
N SER A 364 0.75 -18.82 -16.85
CA SER A 364 0.57 -19.18 -15.46
C SER A 364 1.40 -18.28 -14.57
N TYR A 365 0.89 -17.91 -13.42
CA TYR A 365 1.61 -17.02 -12.49
C TYR A 365 1.65 -17.62 -11.09
N LYS A 366 2.82 -17.61 -10.49
CA LYS A 366 3.06 -17.96 -9.11
C LYS A 366 3.77 -16.82 -8.39
N LEU A 367 3.23 -16.41 -7.24
CA LEU A 367 3.87 -15.52 -6.30
C LEU A 367 3.89 -16.20 -4.93
N TYR A 368 5.05 -16.25 -4.31
CA TYR A 368 5.24 -16.59 -2.91
C TYR A 368 6.18 -15.58 -2.26
N PHE A 369 5.69 -14.92 -1.24
CA PHE A 369 6.49 -14.04 -0.41
C PHE A 369 6.23 -14.39 1.05
N GLU A 370 7.29 -14.60 1.83
CA GLU A 370 7.22 -14.81 3.27
C GLU A 370 8.34 -14.01 3.93
N ALA A 371 7.98 -13.14 4.87
CA ALA A 371 8.90 -12.36 5.67
C ALA A 371 8.51 -12.45 7.14
N ASP A 372 9.47 -12.82 7.98
CA ASP A 372 9.41 -12.68 9.42
C ASP A 372 10.40 -11.58 9.82
N PHE A 373 9.88 -10.48 10.36
CA PHE A 373 10.69 -9.30 10.68
C PHE A 373 11.59 -9.49 11.92
N SER A 374 11.41 -10.59 12.67
CA SER A 374 12.37 -11.01 13.71
C SER A 374 13.58 -11.73 13.12
N THR A 375 13.41 -12.42 11.99
CA THR A 375 14.43 -13.22 11.31
C THR A 375 14.43 -12.93 9.81
N ILE A 376 14.62 -11.65 9.46
CA ILE A 376 14.47 -11.18 8.07
C ILE A 376 15.39 -11.91 7.07
N ASP A 377 16.51 -12.49 7.53
CA ASP A 377 17.40 -13.30 6.70
C ASP A 377 16.73 -14.59 6.17
N SER A 378 15.66 -15.04 6.82
CA SER A 378 14.85 -16.19 6.39
C SER A 378 13.81 -15.85 5.33
N LEU A 379 13.82 -14.63 4.79
CA LEU A 379 12.89 -14.18 3.76
C LEU A 379 12.86 -15.14 2.58
N LYS A 380 11.65 -15.51 2.14
CA LYS A 380 11.42 -16.31 0.94
C LYS A 380 10.68 -15.47 -0.09
N PHE A 381 11.20 -15.48 -1.29
CA PHE A 381 10.60 -14.79 -2.42
C PHE A 381 10.68 -15.65 -3.67
N GLU A 382 9.56 -15.88 -4.32
CA GLU A 382 9.44 -16.54 -5.61
C GLU A 382 8.36 -15.82 -6.42
N SER A 383 8.69 -15.39 -7.62
CA SER A 383 7.74 -14.80 -8.57
C SER A 383 8.06 -15.34 -9.95
N ASP A 384 7.11 -16.03 -10.57
CA ASP A 384 7.32 -16.72 -11.83
C ASP A 384 6.09 -16.59 -12.73
N LEU A 385 6.26 -15.96 -13.89
CA LEU A 385 5.27 -15.82 -14.95
C LEU A 385 5.70 -16.70 -16.13
N LYS A 386 5.03 -17.84 -16.31
CA LYS A 386 5.37 -18.83 -17.35
C LYS A 386 4.47 -18.70 -18.57
N PRO A 387 5.05 -18.54 -19.76
CA PRO A 387 4.30 -18.57 -21.02
C PRO A 387 4.03 -20.03 -21.47
N ILE A 388 2.85 -20.23 -22.07
CA ILE A 388 2.41 -21.51 -22.63
C ILE A 388 1.81 -21.22 -24.01
N SER A 389 2.52 -21.62 -25.06
CA SER A 389 2.14 -21.33 -26.45
C SER A 389 1.83 -19.83 -26.67
N PHE A 390 2.59 -18.97 -26.00
CA PHE A 390 2.40 -17.52 -26.04
C PHE A 390 3.06 -16.94 -27.30
N SER A 391 2.38 -15.96 -27.92
CA SER A 391 2.94 -15.16 -28.99
C SER A 391 2.38 -13.73 -28.94
N ILE A 392 3.22 -12.77 -29.30
CA ILE A 392 2.81 -11.36 -29.47
C ILE A 392 2.36 -11.19 -30.92
N GLN A 393 1.10 -10.77 -31.11
CA GLN A 393 0.57 -10.47 -32.44
C GLN A 393 0.84 -9.03 -32.84
N SER A 394 0.72 -8.11 -31.86
CA SER A 394 0.95 -6.69 -32.06
C SER A 394 1.54 -6.09 -30.79
N PHE A 395 2.58 -5.29 -30.96
CA PHE A 395 3.08 -4.44 -29.88
C PHE A 395 2.11 -3.29 -29.64
N GLY A 396 2.05 -2.82 -28.39
CA GLY A 396 1.24 -1.67 -28.02
C GLY A 396 1.88 -0.35 -28.43
N LYS A 397 1.87 0.64 -27.53
CA LYS A 397 2.46 1.96 -27.80
C LYS A 397 3.95 1.90 -28.12
N VAL A 398 4.68 0.94 -27.56
CA VAL A 398 6.12 0.79 -27.77
C VAL A 398 6.42 -0.51 -28.47
N ASN A 399 7.10 -0.41 -29.62
CA ASN A 399 7.59 -1.57 -30.35
C ASN A 399 8.89 -2.09 -29.72
N LEU A 400 8.81 -3.25 -29.05
CA LEU A 400 9.96 -3.88 -28.39
C LEU A 400 10.89 -4.61 -29.38
N SER A 401 10.42 -4.96 -30.60
CA SER A 401 11.25 -5.64 -31.59
C SER A 401 12.32 -4.73 -32.23
N LYS A 402 12.24 -3.41 -31.99
CA LYS A 402 13.28 -2.47 -32.49
C LYS A 402 14.68 -2.79 -31.96
N LEU A 403 14.79 -3.52 -30.85
CA LEU A 403 16.10 -3.89 -30.27
C LEU A 403 16.99 -4.70 -31.22
N ASP A 404 16.38 -5.46 -32.12
CA ASP A 404 17.11 -6.29 -33.12
C ASP A 404 17.36 -5.55 -34.44
N SER A 405 17.14 -4.24 -34.47
CA SER A 405 17.30 -3.38 -35.64
C SER A 405 18.05 -2.09 -35.27
N ASP A 406 18.28 -1.27 -36.29
CA ASP A 406 18.79 0.09 -36.11
C ASP A 406 17.68 1.02 -35.61
N PHE A 407 18.00 1.87 -34.63
CA PHE A 407 17.05 2.84 -34.08
C PHE A 407 17.74 4.05 -33.47
N VAL A 408 16.98 5.13 -33.29
CA VAL A 408 17.43 6.31 -32.56
C VAL A 408 16.95 6.21 -31.11
N HIS A 409 17.88 6.38 -30.18
CA HIS A 409 17.59 6.57 -28.76
C HIS A 409 17.75 8.02 -28.37
N ILE A 410 16.69 8.62 -27.80
CA ILE A 410 16.72 9.98 -27.27
C ILE A 410 16.87 9.88 -25.76
N VAL A 411 17.90 10.49 -25.25
CA VAL A 411 18.12 10.59 -23.79
C VAL A 411 17.41 11.84 -23.27
N TYR A 412 16.64 11.68 -22.22
CA TYR A 412 15.93 12.77 -21.56
C TYR A 412 16.49 13.02 -20.16
N GLU A 413 16.68 14.31 -19.82
CA GLU A 413 16.94 14.78 -18.46
C GLU A 413 15.91 15.85 -18.09
N ASN A 414 15.22 15.68 -16.95
CA ASN A 414 14.16 16.58 -16.52
C ASN A 414 13.11 16.87 -17.59
N GLU A 415 12.74 15.79 -18.36
CA GLU A 415 11.80 15.84 -19.49
C GLU A 415 12.29 16.54 -20.75
N GLU A 416 13.51 17.10 -20.74
CA GLU A 416 14.14 17.72 -21.90
C GLU A 416 15.09 16.74 -22.61
N PRO A 417 15.09 16.70 -23.98
CA PRO A 417 15.99 15.87 -24.74
C PRO A 417 17.42 16.45 -24.68
N VAL A 418 18.37 15.67 -24.19
CA VAL A 418 19.77 16.13 -24.00
C VAL A 418 20.76 15.48 -24.97
N GLU A 419 20.48 14.29 -25.44
CA GLU A 419 21.37 13.56 -26.36
C GLU A 419 20.58 12.67 -27.30
N GLN A 420 21.07 12.49 -28.54
CA GLN A 420 20.52 11.59 -29.54
C GLN A 420 21.57 10.56 -29.91
N ILE A 421 21.30 9.29 -29.65
CA ILE A 421 22.22 8.17 -29.90
C ILE A 421 21.64 7.33 -31.02
N PHE A 422 22.31 7.28 -32.16
CA PHE A 422 21.96 6.38 -33.25
C PHE A 422 22.56 4.98 -32.97
N VAL A 423 21.71 4.05 -32.59
CA VAL A 423 22.05 2.65 -32.31
C VAL A 423 22.10 1.90 -33.63
N SER A 424 23.24 1.95 -34.29
CA SER A 424 23.49 1.37 -35.62
C SER A 424 24.97 1.18 -35.83
N TYR A 425 25.34 0.17 -36.58
CA TYR A 425 26.73 -0.07 -37.00
C TYR A 425 27.27 1.01 -37.96
N SER A 426 26.39 1.83 -38.57
CA SER A 426 26.80 2.97 -39.36
C SER A 426 27.19 4.21 -38.52
N ASN A 427 26.93 4.21 -37.23
CA ASN A 427 27.33 5.27 -36.33
C ASN A 427 28.81 5.05 -35.88
N PRO A 428 29.75 5.96 -36.16
CA PRO A 428 31.15 5.81 -35.79
C PRO A 428 31.41 5.75 -34.27
N ASN A 429 30.47 6.26 -33.46
CA ASN A 429 30.55 6.21 -32.00
C ASN A 429 29.93 4.93 -31.41
N TYR A 430 29.25 4.11 -32.21
CA TYR A 430 28.69 2.84 -31.79
C TYR A 430 29.75 1.72 -31.91
N VAL A 431 29.96 1.00 -30.83
CA VAL A 431 31.01 -0.05 -30.77
C VAL A 431 30.34 -1.40 -30.71
N GLN A 432 30.66 -2.25 -31.73
CA GLN A 432 30.22 -3.65 -31.73
C GLN A 432 30.81 -4.38 -30.52
N LEU A 433 30.08 -5.32 -29.94
CA LEU A 433 30.50 -6.06 -28.74
C LEU A 433 31.87 -6.71 -28.88
N GLN A 434 32.17 -7.27 -30.04
CA GLN A 434 33.46 -7.92 -30.35
C GLN A 434 34.65 -6.95 -30.36
N ASN A 435 34.42 -5.65 -30.61
CA ASN A 435 35.43 -4.59 -30.63
C ASN A 435 35.61 -3.92 -29.27
N ILE A 436 34.94 -4.39 -28.23
CA ILE A 436 35.09 -3.92 -26.85
C ILE A 436 36.07 -4.84 -26.14
N SER A 437 37.03 -4.27 -25.41
CA SER A 437 37.98 -5.04 -24.58
C SER A 437 37.25 -6.07 -23.73
N HIS A 438 37.80 -7.29 -23.67
CA HIS A 438 37.27 -8.33 -22.80
C HIS A 438 37.30 -7.93 -21.32
N HIS A 439 38.31 -7.15 -20.89
CA HIS A 439 38.35 -6.59 -19.54
C HIS A 439 37.16 -5.70 -19.26
N LEU A 440 36.78 -4.82 -20.22
CA LEU A 440 35.67 -3.89 -20.03
C LEU A 440 34.32 -4.65 -19.98
N ARG A 441 34.11 -5.61 -20.89
CA ARG A 441 32.91 -6.46 -20.87
C ARG A 441 32.77 -7.22 -19.54
N ASN A 442 33.85 -7.87 -19.12
CA ASN A 442 33.87 -8.66 -17.89
C ASN A 442 33.72 -7.79 -16.64
N ALA A 443 34.31 -6.58 -16.62
CA ALA A 443 34.15 -5.64 -15.53
C ALA A 443 32.70 -5.18 -15.36
N PHE A 444 31.99 -4.85 -16.46
CA PHE A 444 30.57 -4.49 -16.39
C PHE A 444 29.68 -5.66 -15.93
N LEU A 445 29.93 -6.87 -16.43
CA LEU A 445 29.23 -8.07 -15.96
C LEU A 445 29.43 -8.26 -14.44
N CYS A 446 30.68 -8.20 -13.95
CA CYS A 446 30.96 -8.39 -12.53
C CYS A 446 30.44 -7.27 -11.63
N ALA A 447 30.45 -6.03 -12.11
CA ALA A 447 29.99 -4.87 -11.33
C ALA A 447 28.46 -4.77 -11.25
N GLU A 448 27.75 -5.12 -12.34
CA GLU A 448 26.33 -4.83 -12.49
C GLU A 448 25.43 -6.08 -12.50
N ASP A 449 25.89 -7.18 -13.11
CA ASP A 449 25.06 -8.38 -13.32
C ASP A 449 25.92 -9.61 -13.66
N ALA A 450 26.56 -10.17 -12.68
CA ALA A 450 27.48 -11.29 -12.88
C ALA A 450 26.80 -12.59 -13.41
N GLY A 451 25.47 -12.67 -13.32
CA GLY A 451 24.63 -13.76 -13.80
C GLY A 451 23.96 -13.52 -15.15
N PHE A 452 24.25 -12.40 -15.81
CA PHE A 452 23.53 -11.89 -16.99
C PHE A 452 23.23 -12.94 -18.08
N TYR A 453 24.18 -13.77 -18.45
CA TYR A 453 24.00 -14.78 -19.50
C TYR A 453 23.18 -16.01 -19.05
N TRP A 454 23.01 -16.22 -17.75
CA TRP A 454 22.34 -17.42 -17.21
C TRP A 454 20.89 -17.20 -16.79
N HIS A 455 20.50 -15.98 -16.39
CA HIS A 455 19.11 -15.71 -16.03
C HIS A 455 18.31 -15.11 -17.20
N LYS A 456 16.99 -15.13 -17.07
CA LYS A 456 16.05 -14.53 -18.04
C LYS A 456 15.58 -13.16 -17.56
N GLY A 457 16.52 -12.23 -17.45
CA GLY A 457 16.25 -10.84 -17.09
C GLY A 457 16.17 -10.55 -15.59
N PHE A 458 16.06 -11.55 -14.73
CA PHE A 458 15.93 -11.39 -13.28
C PHE A 458 16.90 -12.28 -12.52
N ALA A 459 17.73 -11.68 -11.67
CA ALA A 459 18.57 -12.37 -10.70
C ALA A 459 17.81 -12.51 -9.38
N SER A 460 17.04 -13.60 -9.21
CA SER A 460 16.10 -13.78 -8.09
C SER A 460 16.78 -13.73 -6.72
N GLU A 461 17.97 -14.30 -6.58
CA GLU A 461 18.73 -14.28 -5.32
C GLU A 461 19.26 -12.86 -5.00
N ASP A 462 19.76 -12.13 -6.00
CA ASP A 462 20.24 -10.76 -5.81
C ASP A 462 19.09 -9.83 -5.43
N PHE A 463 17.92 -10.02 -6.05
CA PHE A 463 16.70 -9.28 -5.70
C PHE A 463 16.25 -9.57 -4.26
N LYS A 464 16.27 -10.84 -3.84
CA LYS A 464 15.96 -11.25 -2.48
C LYS A 464 16.95 -10.63 -1.47
N ASN A 465 18.25 -10.70 -1.76
CA ASN A 465 19.31 -10.14 -0.93
C ASN A 465 19.19 -8.60 -0.82
N ALA A 466 18.80 -7.93 -1.91
CA ALA A 466 18.52 -6.51 -1.90
C ALA A 466 17.33 -6.16 -0.99
N ILE A 467 16.23 -6.94 -1.04
CA ILE A 467 15.09 -6.76 -0.13
C ILE A 467 15.54 -6.92 1.32
N ILE A 468 16.24 -7.99 1.66
CA ILE A 468 16.72 -8.27 3.02
C ILE A 468 17.57 -7.10 3.55
N LYS A 469 18.56 -6.65 2.76
CA LYS A 469 19.46 -5.56 3.16
C LYS A 469 18.73 -4.24 3.33
N ASN A 470 17.80 -3.91 2.42
CA ASN A 470 17.02 -2.68 2.48
C ASN A 470 16.07 -2.66 3.69
N LEU A 471 15.43 -3.79 4.00
CA LEU A 471 14.57 -3.93 5.19
C LEU A 471 15.38 -3.82 6.50
N LYS A 472 16.56 -4.45 6.58
CA LYS A 472 17.46 -4.35 7.75
C LYS A 472 17.92 -2.91 8.00
N LEU A 473 18.28 -2.20 6.94
CA LEU A 473 18.81 -0.83 7.03
C LEU A 473 17.70 0.23 7.03
N LYS A 474 16.43 -0.17 6.85
CA LYS A 474 15.26 0.72 6.72
C LYS A 474 15.47 1.86 5.71
N ARG A 475 16.27 1.59 4.67
CA ARG A 475 16.57 2.52 3.57
C ARG A 475 16.95 1.74 2.32
N PHE A 476 16.86 2.40 1.16
CA PHE A 476 17.39 1.87 -0.10
C PHE A 476 18.93 1.88 -0.05
N ALA A 477 19.54 0.73 0.20
CA ALA A 477 20.99 0.56 0.33
C ALA A 477 21.58 -0.33 -0.76
N LEU A 478 20.77 -1.26 -1.33
CA LEU A 478 21.21 -2.17 -2.40
C LEU A 478 20.13 -2.23 -3.48
N GLY A 479 20.55 -2.08 -4.75
CA GLY A 479 19.72 -2.32 -5.92
C GLY A 479 19.82 -3.79 -6.36
N GLY A 480 18.71 -4.35 -6.84
CA GLY A 480 18.66 -5.69 -7.44
C GLY A 480 18.29 -5.62 -8.93
N SER A 481 18.75 -4.58 -9.65
CA SER A 481 18.43 -4.41 -11.07
C SER A 481 19.52 -5.06 -11.93
N THR A 482 19.12 -5.86 -12.91
CA THR A 482 20.00 -6.51 -13.90
C THR A 482 20.34 -5.56 -15.04
N ILE A 483 21.30 -5.93 -15.90
CA ILE A 483 21.64 -5.18 -17.12
C ILE A 483 20.41 -4.99 -18.01
N THR A 484 19.59 -6.04 -18.22
CA THR A 484 18.37 -5.93 -19.03
C THR A 484 17.37 -4.95 -18.40
N MET A 485 17.21 -4.95 -17.07
CA MET A 485 16.35 -3.99 -16.36
C MET A 485 16.84 -2.55 -16.53
N GLN A 486 18.17 -2.34 -16.46
CA GLN A 486 18.76 -1.01 -16.68
C GLN A 486 18.59 -0.56 -18.13
N LEU A 487 18.76 -1.45 -19.10
CA LEU A 487 18.51 -1.17 -20.51
C LEU A 487 17.06 -0.76 -20.74
N VAL A 488 16.10 -1.53 -20.25
CA VAL A 488 14.66 -1.24 -20.38
C VAL A 488 14.32 0.11 -19.74
N LYS A 489 14.83 0.37 -18.54
CA LYS A 489 14.67 1.66 -17.86
C LYS A 489 15.14 2.82 -18.74
N ASN A 490 16.31 2.71 -19.36
CA ASN A 490 16.89 3.79 -20.15
C ASN A 490 16.17 3.99 -21.49
N LEU A 491 15.71 2.91 -22.15
CA LEU A 491 15.11 2.96 -23.49
C LEU A 491 13.61 3.31 -23.52
N TYR A 492 12.86 2.92 -22.48
CA TYR A 492 11.41 2.88 -22.54
C TYR A 492 10.72 3.63 -21.40
N LEU A 493 11.40 3.87 -20.27
CA LEU A 493 10.75 4.35 -19.05
C LEU A 493 11.22 5.74 -18.67
N ASN A 494 10.36 6.44 -17.92
CA ASN A 494 10.73 7.72 -17.31
C ASN A 494 11.68 7.53 -16.11
N ARG A 495 12.25 8.62 -15.61
CA ARG A 495 13.21 8.59 -14.48
C ARG A 495 12.52 8.63 -13.10
N TYR A 496 11.21 8.72 -13.02
CA TYR A 496 10.47 8.79 -11.76
C TYR A 496 10.53 7.45 -11.01
N LYS A 497 10.72 7.53 -9.68
CA LYS A 497 10.79 6.35 -8.82
C LYS A 497 9.40 5.95 -8.34
N THR A 498 8.61 5.26 -9.16
CA THR A 498 7.27 4.78 -8.83
C THR A 498 7.18 3.27 -8.85
N ILE A 499 6.17 2.72 -8.17
CA ILE A 499 5.86 1.28 -8.22
C ILE A 499 5.44 0.88 -9.64
N SER A 500 4.61 1.70 -10.30
CA SER A 500 4.15 1.44 -11.67
C SER A 500 5.32 1.28 -12.63
N ARG A 501 6.27 2.22 -12.60
CA ARG A 501 7.47 2.15 -13.43
C ARG A 501 8.24 0.84 -13.22
N LYS A 502 8.38 0.40 -11.95
CA LYS A 502 9.11 -0.84 -11.65
C LYS A 502 8.36 -2.09 -12.10
N LEU A 503 7.04 -2.11 -11.98
CA LEU A 503 6.21 -3.22 -12.48
C LEU A 503 6.23 -3.28 -14.01
N GLU A 504 6.16 -2.12 -14.68
CA GLU A 504 6.24 -2.04 -16.14
C GLU A 504 7.64 -2.47 -16.64
N GLU A 505 8.72 -2.02 -15.98
CA GLU A 505 10.08 -2.46 -16.24
C GLU A 505 10.18 -4.00 -16.19
N MET A 506 9.65 -4.62 -15.14
CA MET A 506 9.66 -6.08 -14.98
C MET A 506 8.89 -6.78 -16.11
N LEU A 507 7.73 -6.26 -16.50
CA LEU A 507 6.92 -6.85 -17.57
C LEU A 507 7.62 -6.75 -18.94
N ILE A 508 8.22 -5.59 -19.25
CA ILE A 508 8.98 -5.39 -20.50
C ILE A 508 10.22 -6.32 -20.54
N VAL A 509 10.96 -6.40 -19.44
CA VAL A 509 12.11 -7.33 -19.32
C VAL A 509 11.66 -8.77 -19.54
N TRP A 510 10.54 -9.17 -18.92
CA TRP A 510 9.99 -10.51 -19.11
C TRP A 510 9.63 -10.79 -20.58
N LEU A 511 9.05 -9.82 -21.29
CA LEU A 511 8.73 -9.93 -22.72
C LEU A 511 10.01 -10.08 -23.55
N ILE A 512 11.01 -9.23 -23.34
CA ILE A 512 12.25 -9.24 -24.14
C ILE A 512 12.99 -10.58 -23.96
N GLU A 513 13.17 -11.02 -22.73
CA GLU A 513 14.02 -12.16 -22.41
C GLU A 513 13.35 -13.53 -22.67
N ASN A 514 12.06 -13.68 -22.35
CA ASN A 514 11.36 -14.95 -22.54
C ASN A 514 11.02 -15.22 -24.01
N PHE A 515 10.84 -14.18 -24.82
CA PHE A 515 10.54 -14.32 -26.26
C PHE A 515 11.74 -14.06 -27.14
N ARG A 516 12.92 -13.82 -26.54
CA ARG A 516 14.19 -13.61 -27.25
C ARG A 516 14.01 -12.58 -28.37
N LEU A 517 13.37 -11.43 -28.03
CA LEU A 517 13.15 -10.34 -28.98
C LEU A 517 14.47 -9.77 -29.52
N CYS A 518 15.57 -10.00 -28.79
CA CYS A 518 16.95 -9.87 -29.28
C CYS A 518 17.86 -10.77 -28.45
N SER A 519 19.11 -11.01 -28.94
CA SER A 519 20.08 -11.83 -28.25
C SER A 519 20.64 -11.15 -27.00
N LYS A 520 21.19 -11.96 -26.07
CA LYS A 520 21.89 -11.43 -24.88
C LYS A 520 23.06 -10.53 -25.27
N ASP A 521 23.82 -10.92 -26.29
CA ASP A 521 24.92 -10.10 -26.80
C ASP A 521 24.43 -8.76 -27.32
N ARG A 522 23.29 -8.71 -28.03
CA ARG A 522 22.71 -7.47 -28.51
C ARG A 522 22.18 -6.60 -27.38
N ILE A 523 21.54 -7.18 -26.36
CA ILE A 523 21.14 -6.47 -25.14
C ILE A 523 22.35 -5.80 -24.49
N PHE A 524 23.43 -6.54 -24.31
CA PHE A 524 24.62 -6.04 -23.66
C PHE A 524 25.36 -5.00 -24.51
N GLU A 525 25.42 -5.22 -25.82
CA GLU A 525 25.99 -4.27 -26.77
C GLU A 525 25.28 -2.93 -26.74
N ILE A 526 23.93 -2.93 -26.85
CA ILE A 526 23.14 -1.71 -26.77
C ILE A 526 23.35 -1.02 -25.42
N TYR A 527 23.27 -1.77 -24.31
CA TYR A 527 23.49 -1.26 -22.96
C TYR A 527 24.80 -0.48 -22.84
N LEU A 528 25.94 -1.08 -23.26
CA LEU A 528 27.25 -0.45 -23.21
C LEU A 528 27.36 0.81 -24.08
N ASN A 529 26.57 0.91 -25.13
CA ASN A 529 26.60 2.05 -26.06
C ASN A 529 25.67 3.21 -25.66
N ILE A 530 24.72 3.00 -24.72
CA ILE A 530 23.75 4.04 -24.35
C ILE A 530 23.82 4.48 -22.90
N ILE A 531 24.48 3.68 -22.02
CA ILE A 531 24.51 4.01 -20.59
C ILE A 531 25.30 5.29 -20.32
N GLU A 532 24.83 6.09 -19.35
CA GLU A 532 25.55 7.25 -18.85
C GLU A 532 26.75 6.80 -18.00
N LEU A 533 27.93 7.30 -18.29
CA LEU A 533 29.21 6.94 -17.65
C LEU A 533 29.99 8.16 -17.16
N GLY A 534 29.41 9.34 -17.26
CA GLY A 534 29.94 10.62 -16.79
C GLY A 534 28.90 11.69 -17.00
N PRO A 535 29.09 12.93 -16.51
CA PRO A 535 28.18 14.03 -16.72
C PRO A 535 27.95 14.32 -18.23
N GLY A 536 26.80 13.92 -18.80
CA GLY A 536 26.51 14.02 -20.22
C GLY A 536 27.37 13.10 -21.12
N ILE A 537 28.02 12.09 -20.57
CA ILE A 537 28.85 11.12 -21.29
C ILE A 537 28.06 9.82 -21.43
N TYR A 538 27.56 9.53 -22.62
CA TYR A 538 26.77 8.35 -22.93
C TYR A 538 27.53 7.39 -23.82
N GLY A 539 27.58 6.10 -23.42
CA GLY A 539 28.25 5.01 -24.10
C GLY A 539 29.76 4.93 -23.87
N ILE A 540 30.27 3.71 -24.01
CA ILE A 540 31.66 3.38 -23.71
C ILE A 540 32.66 4.03 -24.65
N SER A 541 32.29 4.33 -25.90
CA SER A 541 33.17 5.03 -26.85
C SER A 541 33.55 6.42 -26.33
N LYS A 542 32.51 7.22 -25.99
CA LYS A 542 32.71 8.57 -25.43
C LYS A 542 33.38 8.51 -24.06
N ALA A 543 33.02 7.53 -23.21
CA ALA A 543 33.62 7.38 -21.88
C ALA A 543 35.12 7.06 -21.95
N SER A 544 35.53 6.09 -22.80
CA SER A 544 36.94 5.74 -22.97
C SER A 544 37.78 6.92 -23.47
N GLN A 545 37.22 7.70 -24.39
CA GLN A 545 37.83 8.92 -24.88
C GLN A 545 37.91 10.00 -23.82
N PHE A 546 36.84 10.21 -23.05
CA PHE A 546 36.75 11.24 -22.01
C PHE A 546 37.72 10.99 -20.85
N TYR A 547 37.79 9.74 -20.34
CA TYR A 547 38.63 9.41 -19.19
C TYR A 547 40.07 9.16 -19.53
N PHE A 548 40.35 8.51 -20.68
CA PHE A 548 41.68 7.95 -20.97
C PHE A 548 42.26 8.33 -22.33
N ASN A 549 41.50 9.02 -23.16
CA ASN A 549 41.89 9.35 -24.54
C ASN A 549 42.25 8.07 -25.34
N LYS A 550 41.47 6.98 -25.13
CA LYS A 550 41.68 5.66 -25.74
C LYS A 550 40.41 5.15 -26.43
N LYS A 551 40.57 4.15 -27.30
CA LYS A 551 39.42 3.35 -27.79
C LYS A 551 39.00 2.33 -26.74
N PRO A 552 37.74 1.86 -26.73
CA PRO A 552 37.24 0.82 -25.82
C PRO A 552 38.01 -0.51 -25.90
N SER A 553 38.65 -0.81 -27.07
CA SER A 553 39.49 -1.98 -27.26
C SER A 553 40.82 -1.92 -26.50
N ASP A 554 41.32 -0.69 -26.23
CA ASP A 554 42.71 -0.44 -25.77
C ASP A 554 42.81 -0.15 -24.27
N LEU A 555 41.67 -0.30 -23.56
CA LEU A 555 41.62 -0.05 -22.11
C LEU A 555 42.35 -1.16 -21.36
N SER A 556 43.20 -0.76 -20.39
CA SER A 556 43.79 -1.68 -19.42
C SER A 556 42.76 -2.26 -18.46
N LEU A 557 43.14 -3.28 -17.69
CA LEU A 557 42.23 -3.87 -16.67
C LEU A 557 41.76 -2.82 -15.64
N SER A 558 42.66 -1.98 -15.12
CA SER A 558 42.32 -0.95 -14.13
C SER A 558 41.41 0.10 -14.72
N GLU A 559 41.68 0.55 -15.97
CA GLU A 559 40.82 1.53 -16.67
C GLU A 559 39.43 0.97 -16.96
N ALA A 560 39.34 -0.30 -17.36
CA ALA A 560 38.11 -1.02 -17.63
C ALA A 560 37.24 -1.17 -16.37
N ILE A 561 37.83 -1.60 -15.25
CA ILE A 561 37.16 -1.73 -13.96
C ILE A 561 36.70 -0.36 -13.47
N PHE A 562 37.51 0.70 -13.63
CA PHE A 562 37.11 2.06 -13.25
C PHE A 562 35.89 2.53 -14.02
N ILE A 563 35.85 2.43 -15.36
CA ILE A 563 34.67 2.82 -16.14
C ILE A 563 33.43 2.04 -15.70
N ALA A 564 33.54 0.72 -15.49
CA ALA A 564 32.42 -0.10 -15.03
C ALA A 564 31.91 0.33 -13.66
N SER A 565 32.83 0.74 -12.76
CA SER A 565 32.48 1.19 -11.40
C SER A 565 31.66 2.49 -11.37
N LEU A 566 31.63 3.25 -12.48
CA LEU A 566 30.90 4.51 -12.58
C LEU A 566 29.40 4.36 -12.88
N ALA A 567 28.99 3.20 -13.42
CA ALA A 567 27.61 2.95 -13.85
C ALA A 567 26.53 3.29 -12.78
N PRO A 568 26.71 3.02 -11.47
CA PRO A 568 25.74 3.37 -10.45
C PRO A 568 25.63 4.88 -10.16
N LYS A 569 26.71 5.67 -10.38
CA LYS A 569 26.79 7.10 -10.05
C LYS A 569 27.60 7.90 -11.07
N PRO A 570 27.21 7.88 -12.35
CA PRO A 570 28.05 8.40 -13.44
C PRO A 570 28.35 9.91 -13.30
N LYS A 571 27.39 10.70 -12.83
CA LYS A 571 27.56 12.17 -12.70
C LYS A 571 28.51 12.58 -11.56
N HIS A 572 28.89 11.66 -10.70
CA HIS A 572 29.69 11.95 -9.50
C HIS A 572 31.10 11.37 -9.54
N PHE A 573 31.65 11.08 -10.73
CA PHE A 573 32.99 10.47 -10.84
C PHE A 573 34.07 11.27 -10.12
N ALA A 574 33.99 12.63 -10.16
CA ALA A 574 34.97 13.50 -9.48
C ALA A 574 35.01 13.25 -7.97
N SER A 575 33.91 12.84 -7.34
CA SER A 575 33.89 12.50 -5.92
C SER A 575 34.67 11.23 -5.56
N SER A 576 35.08 10.46 -6.55
CA SER A 576 35.95 9.28 -6.38
C SER A 576 37.39 9.64 -6.10
N PHE A 577 37.79 10.87 -6.36
CA PHE A 577 39.15 11.39 -6.17
C PHE A 577 39.24 12.30 -4.97
N ASP A 578 40.44 12.35 -4.35
CA ASP A 578 40.76 13.30 -3.31
C ASP A 578 41.28 14.63 -3.91
N SER A 579 41.67 15.58 -3.08
CA SER A 579 42.20 16.89 -3.50
C SER A 579 43.51 16.81 -4.28
N THR A 580 44.24 15.70 -4.15
CA THR A 580 45.51 15.49 -4.89
C THR A 580 45.26 14.87 -6.28
N GLY A 581 44.01 14.47 -6.59
CA GLY A 581 43.67 13.76 -7.80
C GLY A 581 43.91 12.25 -7.72
N THR A 582 44.14 11.71 -6.52
CA THR A 582 44.31 10.28 -6.27
C THR A 582 42.96 9.65 -5.94
N LEU A 583 42.71 8.38 -6.35
CA LEU A 583 41.51 7.65 -5.97
C LEU A 583 41.42 7.48 -4.45
N LYS A 584 40.25 7.78 -3.88
CA LYS A 584 39.95 7.54 -2.46
C LYS A 584 40.06 6.06 -2.12
N GLN A 585 40.54 5.73 -0.91
CA GLN A 585 40.72 4.35 -0.48
C GLN A 585 39.45 3.49 -0.64
N SER A 586 38.29 4.01 -0.30
CA SER A 586 37.01 3.29 -0.45
C SER A 586 36.68 2.94 -1.90
N VAL A 587 37.10 3.75 -2.86
CA VAL A 587 36.95 3.46 -4.29
C VAL A 587 37.98 2.41 -4.72
N GLN A 588 39.24 2.52 -4.29
CA GLN A 588 40.25 1.52 -4.55
C GLN A 588 39.83 0.13 -4.05
N ASP A 589 39.24 0.03 -2.84
CA ASP A 589 38.74 -1.20 -2.26
C ASP A 589 37.58 -1.77 -3.09
N TYR A 590 36.69 -0.89 -3.62
CA TYR A 590 35.62 -1.30 -4.52
C TYR A 590 36.17 -1.83 -5.86
N LEU A 591 37.16 -1.17 -6.47
CA LEU A 591 37.80 -1.68 -7.68
C LEU A 591 38.46 -3.03 -7.43
N ARG A 592 39.16 -3.23 -6.29
CA ARG A 592 39.73 -4.53 -5.90
C ARG A 592 38.65 -5.61 -5.75
N SER A 593 37.46 -5.23 -5.21
CA SER A 593 36.37 -6.20 -5.09
C SER A 593 35.84 -6.67 -6.45
N ILE A 594 35.76 -5.79 -7.44
CA ILE A 594 35.39 -6.16 -8.82
C ILE A 594 36.45 -7.08 -9.42
N ALA A 595 37.76 -6.73 -9.31
CA ALA A 595 38.86 -7.57 -9.80
C ALA A 595 38.85 -8.97 -9.14
N SER A 596 38.58 -9.04 -7.84
CA SER A 596 38.46 -10.31 -7.11
C SER A 596 37.29 -11.17 -7.63
N ILE A 597 36.14 -10.55 -7.95
CA ILE A 597 35.00 -11.27 -8.57
C ILE A 597 35.40 -11.77 -9.99
N MET A 598 36.05 -10.92 -10.78
CA MET A 598 36.54 -11.30 -12.12
C MET A 598 37.52 -12.51 -12.06
N TYR A 599 38.46 -12.49 -11.12
CA TYR A 599 39.38 -13.59 -10.89
C TYR A 599 38.64 -14.84 -10.42
N GLY A 600 37.80 -14.77 -9.42
CA GLY A 600 37.02 -15.90 -8.90
C GLY A 600 36.12 -16.57 -9.97
N ARG A 601 35.78 -15.82 -11.02
CA ARG A 601 35.00 -16.29 -12.18
C ARG A 601 35.88 -16.69 -13.37
N GLN A 602 37.21 -16.71 -13.21
CA GLN A 602 38.15 -17.05 -14.27
C GLN A 602 38.06 -16.14 -15.51
N MET A 603 37.68 -14.87 -15.31
CA MET A 603 37.57 -13.84 -16.35
C MET A 603 38.86 -13.05 -16.54
N ILE A 604 39.78 -13.17 -15.61
CA ILE A 604 41.17 -12.69 -15.65
C ILE A 604 42.10 -13.79 -15.10
N SER A 605 43.35 -13.79 -15.54
CA SER A 605 44.34 -14.73 -15.06
C SER A 605 44.84 -14.38 -13.64
N GLN A 606 45.55 -15.33 -13.00
CA GLN A 606 46.22 -15.07 -11.72
C GLN A 606 47.26 -13.94 -11.85
N GLU A 607 48.03 -13.95 -12.95
CA GLU A 607 49.05 -12.94 -13.22
C GLU A 607 48.42 -11.52 -13.35
N GLU A 608 47.30 -11.42 -14.06
CA GLU A 608 46.56 -10.15 -14.19
C GLU A 608 45.99 -9.70 -12.87
N PHE A 609 45.51 -10.62 -12.03
CA PHE A 609 44.98 -10.29 -10.70
C PHE A 609 46.06 -9.84 -9.73
N ASP A 610 47.22 -10.53 -9.72
CA ASP A 610 48.35 -10.18 -8.85
C ASP A 610 49.01 -8.85 -9.26
N ALA A 611 48.99 -8.55 -10.57
CA ALA A 611 49.50 -7.28 -11.11
C ALA A 611 48.47 -6.13 -11.03
N PHE A 612 47.24 -6.40 -10.56
CA PHE A 612 46.19 -5.39 -10.53
C PHE A 612 46.45 -4.33 -9.46
N GLU A 613 46.65 -3.10 -9.89
CA GLU A 613 46.70 -1.92 -9.03
C GLU A 613 45.49 -1.01 -9.30
N PRO A 614 44.71 -0.64 -8.29
CA PRO A 614 43.58 0.30 -8.44
C PRO A 614 44.09 1.75 -8.53
N CYS A 615 45.01 2.00 -9.44
CA CYS A 615 45.59 3.31 -9.71
C CYS A 615 45.04 3.82 -11.06
N ILE A 616 44.48 5.03 -11.07
CA ILE A 616 43.85 5.61 -12.26
C ILE A 616 44.56 6.94 -12.56
N ASP A 617 45.17 7.03 -13.72
CA ASP A 617 45.69 8.29 -14.29
C ASP A 617 44.71 8.79 -15.35
N LEU A 618 43.84 9.74 -14.94
CA LEU A 618 42.92 10.38 -15.85
C LEU A 618 43.70 11.21 -16.90
N LYS A 619 43.20 11.09 -18.15
CA LYS A 619 43.78 11.82 -19.29
C LYS A 619 42.67 12.67 -19.95
N GLY A 620 43.08 13.56 -20.81
CA GLY A 620 42.16 14.35 -21.60
C GLY A 620 41.12 15.16 -20.81
N PRO A 621 39.88 15.24 -21.28
CA PRO A 621 38.86 16.10 -20.69
C PRO A 621 38.51 15.80 -19.23
N ALA A 622 38.60 14.54 -18.81
CA ALA A 622 38.28 14.15 -17.41
C ALA A 622 39.28 14.75 -16.42
N LYS A 623 40.55 14.85 -16.78
CA LYS A 623 41.58 15.47 -15.95
C LYS A 623 41.34 16.96 -15.76
N GLU A 624 40.95 17.65 -16.82
CA GLU A 624 40.61 19.08 -16.77
C GLU A 624 39.33 19.33 -15.96
N PHE A 625 38.32 18.45 -16.15
CA PHE A 625 37.07 18.49 -15.37
C PHE A 625 37.35 18.35 -13.86
N LEU A 626 38.20 17.40 -13.48
CA LEU A 626 38.57 17.16 -12.09
C LEU A 626 39.25 18.38 -11.48
N ARG A 627 40.20 19.00 -12.21
CA ARG A 627 40.91 20.21 -11.77
C ARG A 627 39.98 21.41 -11.54
N LYS A 628 39.01 21.62 -12.44
CA LYS A 628 38.01 22.69 -12.29
C LYS A 628 37.13 22.48 -11.05
N ASN A 629 36.63 21.25 -10.83
CA ASN A 629 35.81 20.96 -9.66
C ASN A 629 36.55 21.13 -8.33
N HIS A 630 37.86 20.86 -8.27
CA HIS A 630 38.64 21.11 -7.08
C HIS A 630 38.84 22.61 -6.84
N ALA A 631 39.10 23.39 -7.89
CA ALA A 631 39.25 24.84 -7.79
C ALA A 631 37.95 25.57 -7.35
N ASP A 632 36.78 25.03 -7.74
CA ASP A 632 35.49 25.60 -7.35
C ASP A 632 35.05 25.16 -5.93
N ALA A 633 35.57 24.04 -5.41
CA ALA A 633 35.35 23.60 -4.03
C ALA A 633 36.22 24.32 -2.99
N GLU A 634 37.30 24.98 -3.43
CA GLU A 634 38.20 25.82 -2.59
C GLU A 634 37.77 27.29 -2.54
N LYS A 635 36.78 27.70 -3.33
CA LYS A 635 36.15 29.03 -3.30
C LYS A 635 34.88 28.99 -2.43
#